data_0edc0ce95cfe8bd913092141892be25d
#
_entry.id   0edc0ce95cfe8bd913092141892be25d
#
_cell.length_a   1.000
_cell.length_b   1.000
_cell.length_c   1.000
_cell.angle_alpha   90.00
_cell.angle_beta   90.00
_cell.angle_gamma   90.00
#
_symmetry.space_group_name_H-M   'P 1'
#
loop_
_entity.id
_entity.type
_entity.pdbx_description
1 polymer ?
#
loop_
_entity_poly.entity_id
_entity_poly.type
_entity_poly.pdbx_seq_one_letter_code
_entity_poly.pdbx_strand_id
1 'polypeptide(L)'
;MSDSKALRVATIFSLTLLATTALAQTKPQPYNAAPWENVLYGAAYYNEYMPADLQPGRLDKDIALMKQADISVVRMGESTWSLWEPEDGRFEYAWMDRVVDAMGKAGIKVIMGTPTYSIPTWMYHEHPEVLVDLLTGPKPAYGMRQNMDISNPTFRFYAQRLIRNLVEHYRNNPDVIGWQVDNETGSYNANNPEVFTGFVDHLKQKFGTTDNLNKAWFLNYWGQDVNGWENMPPRQNATSTGYKLEWSRWQQMRVTDYLSWQAAIVREYRRPDQFVTQDFSDAVHRDVNEFEVAKALDIVSVNPYHGTQDHMDGQIQAQAGDYYRSLKHANYLVTETNAQTTYWASSFQYPPYDGQLRLDVYTHLSSGANMVEYWHWHSIHSGQETYWKGVLSHDLEPNRPYAEVSRTAHELQKIGPQLIDLKITNQVAILYSHDSLNAIDFMPFASTGPRWTFGPASADYSSEVNQLHTALYNLNVGTDFVFPEDPDFSRYKVLIVPMLYIADDALLQKISDFVKNGGHVLMTFKSGFANENSAVRWVRAPGPMREAAGFSYQEFSNLEKPLALKDDPFHAGTDENKVSYWAEFLMPEHAKALAYYDHPFFGKWPAITENNYGNGTLTYEGTYLSDTLQKAVVEQVLKEASLTGPDQQLPAPVHVKHGVNRQGKQLHYYLNYSSEAQTFTYPYKEGTDLLTGNAVTSSAKMTLQPWDVAIVEEK
;
A
#
# COMPACT_ATOMS: atom_id res chain seq x y z
N MET A 1 20.87 34.60 -87.85
CA MET A 1 21.82 35.64 -87.41
C MET A 1 21.61 35.84 -85.95
N SER A 2 22.61 35.72 -85.23
CA SER A 2 23.03 36.02 -83.86
C SER A 2 22.98 34.84 -82.84
N ASP A 3 24.19 34.44 -82.61
CA ASP A 3 24.60 33.54 -81.54
C ASP A 3 24.31 34.07 -80.14
N SER A 4 23.86 33.23 -79.24
CA SER A 4 23.94 33.50 -77.80
C SER A 4 24.64 32.33 -77.07
N LYS A 5 25.83 32.62 -76.59
CA LYS A 5 26.66 31.73 -75.79
C LYS A 5 26.04 31.51 -74.44
N ALA A 6 25.79 30.23 -74.12
CA ALA A 6 25.39 29.83 -72.77
C ALA A 6 26.60 29.68 -71.84
N LEU A 7 26.62 30.42 -70.78
CA LEU A 7 27.60 30.37 -69.69
C LEU A 7 27.16 29.27 -68.66
N ARG A 8 27.94 28.19 -68.58
CA ARG A 8 27.72 27.15 -67.53
C ARG A 8 28.41 27.59 -66.24
N VAL A 9 27.62 27.88 -65.23
CA VAL A 9 28.12 28.06 -63.87
C VAL A 9 28.03 26.68 -63.16
N ALA A 10 29.18 26.13 -62.79
CA ALA A 10 29.29 24.92 -62.01
C ALA A 10 29.23 25.28 -60.54
N THR A 11 28.14 24.95 -59.91
CA THR A 11 27.96 25.09 -58.46
C THR A 11 28.48 23.81 -57.76
N ILE A 12 29.59 23.97 -57.05
CA ILE A 12 30.12 22.89 -56.17
C ILE A 12 29.32 22.87 -54.92
N PHE A 13 28.53 21.81 -54.74
CA PHE A 13 27.89 21.48 -53.45
C PHE A 13 28.91 20.74 -52.56
N SER A 14 29.43 21.41 -51.53
CA SER A 14 30.16 20.79 -50.46
C SER A 14 29.15 20.09 -49.54
N LEU A 15 29.04 18.76 -49.60
CA LEU A 15 28.33 17.94 -48.61
C LEU A 15 29.17 17.90 -47.33
N THR A 16 28.78 18.68 -46.33
CA THR A 16 29.26 18.52 -44.96
C THR A 16 28.46 17.35 -44.34
N LEU A 17 29.07 16.17 -44.23
CA LEU A 17 28.52 15.05 -43.45
C LEU A 17 28.56 15.44 -41.98
N LEU A 18 27.42 15.88 -41.42
CA LEU A 18 27.21 15.90 -40.00
C LEU A 18 27.02 14.44 -39.56
N ALA A 19 28.07 13.85 -38.99
CA ALA A 19 27.98 12.59 -38.25
C ALA A 19 27.17 12.84 -36.96
N THR A 20 25.86 12.66 -37.02
CA THR A 20 25.05 12.47 -35.81
C THR A 20 25.46 11.12 -35.22
N THR A 21 26.33 11.17 -34.22
CA THR A 21 26.47 10.02 -33.30
C THR A 21 25.11 9.83 -32.60
N ALA A 22 24.30 8.96 -33.17
CA ALA A 22 23.15 8.40 -32.44
C ALA A 22 23.76 7.68 -31.22
N LEU A 23 23.66 8.28 -30.07
CA LEU A 23 23.82 7.57 -28.80
C LEU A 23 22.81 6.41 -28.86
N ALA A 24 23.34 5.22 -29.06
CA ALA A 24 22.54 4.01 -28.96
C ALA A 24 21.91 4.02 -27.55
N GLN A 25 20.60 4.25 -27.48
CA GLN A 25 19.86 4.04 -26.25
C GLN A 25 20.09 2.58 -25.85
N THR A 26 20.97 2.36 -24.90
CA THR A 26 21.14 1.05 -24.29
C THR A 26 19.80 0.70 -23.65
N LYS A 27 19.25 -0.47 -24.00
CA LYS A 27 18.03 -0.94 -23.32
C LYS A 27 18.27 -0.91 -21.82
N PRO A 28 17.31 -0.38 -21.03
CA PRO A 28 17.43 -0.36 -19.58
C PRO A 28 17.80 -1.75 -19.07
N GLN A 29 18.86 -1.85 -18.27
CA GLN A 29 19.28 -3.11 -17.68
C GLN A 29 18.33 -3.47 -16.53
N PRO A 30 17.92 -4.74 -16.41
CA PRO A 30 17.15 -5.17 -15.24
C PRO A 30 17.97 -4.97 -13.96
N TYR A 31 17.27 -4.85 -12.84
CA TYR A 31 17.90 -4.83 -11.53
C TYR A 31 18.65 -6.14 -11.29
N ASN A 32 19.90 -6.04 -10.90
CA ASN A 32 20.76 -7.18 -10.67
C ASN A 32 21.82 -6.82 -9.61
N ALA A 33 21.44 -6.83 -8.35
CA ALA A 33 22.35 -6.67 -7.23
C ALA A 33 22.69 -8.03 -6.61
N ALA A 34 23.85 -8.09 -5.97
CA ALA A 34 24.11 -9.15 -5.02
C ALA A 34 23.09 -9.08 -3.88
N PRO A 35 22.61 -10.22 -3.36
CA PRO A 35 21.74 -10.21 -2.19
C PRO A 35 22.41 -9.49 -1.03
N TRP A 36 21.63 -8.68 -0.31
CA TRP A 36 22.15 -8.01 0.89
C TRP A 36 22.54 -9.04 1.95
N GLU A 37 23.63 -8.78 2.63
CA GLU A 37 24.15 -9.71 3.64
C GLU A 37 23.39 -9.61 4.96
N ASN A 38 22.77 -8.45 5.22
CA ASN A 38 22.06 -8.15 6.45
C ASN A 38 20.80 -7.31 6.17
N VAL A 39 19.88 -7.29 7.12
CA VAL A 39 18.76 -6.35 7.15
C VAL A 39 19.31 -4.92 7.14
N LEU A 40 18.78 -4.05 6.31
CA LEU A 40 19.08 -2.63 6.33
C LEU A 40 18.25 -1.93 7.41
N TYR A 41 18.90 -1.03 8.16
CA TYR A 41 18.24 -0.36 9.27
C TYR A 41 18.70 1.09 9.39
N GLY A 42 17.74 2.03 9.42
CA GLY A 42 18.10 3.42 9.38
C GLY A 42 16.96 4.41 9.57
N ALA A 43 17.10 5.57 8.93
CA ALA A 43 16.11 6.63 8.99
C ALA A 43 16.20 7.55 7.76
N ALA A 44 15.11 8.24 7.46
CA ALA A 44 15.16 9.40 6.58
C ALA A 44 16.05 10.50 7.20
N TYR A 45 16.90 11.14 6.39
CA TYR A 45 17.91 12.06 6.85
C TYR A 45 17.99 13.34 5.99
N TYR A 46 17.82 14.49 6.61
CA TYR A 46 17.78 15.79 5.93
C TYR A 46 18.75 16.78 6.57
N ASN A 47 20.03 16.74 6.15
CA ASN A 47 21.03 17.69 6.62
C ASN A 47 20.68 19.13 6.24
N GLU A 48 19.96 19.32 5.14
CA GLU A 48 19.47 20.60 4.65
C GLU A 48 18.46 21.30 5.57
N TYR A 49 17.82 20.56 6.48
CA TYR A 49 16.95 21.14 7.51
C TYR A 49 17.71 21.64 8.73
N MET A 50 19.06 21.44 8.77
CA MET A 50 19.94 21.85 9.85
C MET A 50 20.83 23.01 9.40
N PRO A 51 20.42 24.29 9.59
CA PRO A 51 21.19 25.45 9.17
C PRO A 51 22.60 25.44 9.77
N ALA A 52 23.62 25.56 8.93
CA ALA A 52 25.03 25.40 9.35
C ALA A 52 25.50 26.50 10.35
N ASP A 53 24.90 27.67 10.30
CA ASP A 53 25.16 28.77 11.22
C ASP A 53 24.55 28.54 12.61
N LEU A 54 23.41 27.81 12.68
CA LEU A 54 22.77 27.43 13.94
C LEU A 54 23.26 26.10 14.49
N GLN A 55 23.66 25.19 13.58
CA GLN A 55 24.09 23.82 13.91
C GLN A 55 25.46 23.49 13.28
N PRO A 56 26.54 24.22 13.63
CA PRO A 56 27.86 23.97 13.06
C PRO A 56 28.34 22.54 13.41
N GLY A 57 28.89 21.82 12.42
CA GLY A 57 29.37 20.46 12.60
C GLY A 57 28.29 19.39 12.81
N ARG A 58 27.02 19.70 12.51
CA ARG A 58 25.90 18.77 12.74
C ARG A 58 26.06 17.46 11.97
N LEU A 59 26.48 17.51 10.71
CA LEU A 59 26.70 16.31 9.88
C LEU A 59 27.69 15.34 10.54
N ASP A 60 28.85 15.85 11.01
CA ASP A 60 29.86 15.00 11.64
C ASP A 60 29.35 14.36 12.95
N LYS A 61 28.55 15.13 13.72
CA LYS A 61 27.93 14.65 14.95
C LYS A 61 26.87 13.58 14.66
N ASP A 62 26.02 13.78 13.66
CA ASP A 62 25.02 12.82 13.25
C ASP A 62 25.66 11.51 12.78
N ILE A 63 26.68 11.59 11.93
CA ILE A 63 27.40 10.41 11.46
C ILE A 63 28.07 9.66 12.64
N ALA A 64 28.64 10.37 13.59
CA ALA A 64 29.21 9.75 14.79
C ALA A 64 28.14 8.99 15.59
N LEU A 65 26.94 9.57 15.76
CA LEU A 65 25.82 8.94 16.46
C LEU A 65 25.25 7.77 15.66
N MET A 66 25.10 7.91 14.33
CA MET A 66 24.65 6.81 13.45
C MET A 66 25.61 5.62 13.50
N LYS A 67 26.91 5.86 13.44
CA LYS A 67 27.93 4.80 13.58
C LYS A 67 27.87 4.14 14.96
N GLN A 68 27.73 4.93 16.03
CA GLN A 68 27.60 4.39 17.39
C GLN A 68 26.34 3.51 17.52
N ALA A 69 25.29 3.82 16.79
CA ALA A 69 24.04 3.09 16.78
C ALA A 69 23.98 1.97 15.71
N ASP A 70 25.08 1.69 14.98
CA ASP A 70 25.12 0.71 13.87
C ASP A 70 24.03 0.96 12.79
N ILE A 71 23.68 2.21 12.50
CA ILE A 71 22.82 2.58 11.37
C ILE A 71 23.51 2.22 10.06
N SER A 72 22.83 1.50 9.18
CA SER A 72 23.40 0.96 7.93
C SER A 72 22.92 1.67 6.66
N VAL A 73 21.80 2.39 6.71
CA VAL A 73 21.20 3.05 5.55
C VAL A 73 20.53 4.36 5.95
N VAL A 74 20.48 5.32 5.02
CA VAL A 74 19.68 6.54 5.12
C VAL A 74 19.00 6.83 3.78
N ARG A 75 17.79 7.38 3.83
CA ARG A 75 17.06 7.89 2.68
C ARG A 75 17.10 9.42 2.69
N MET A 76 17.30 10.04 1.53
CA MET A 76 17.45 11.50 1.44
C MET A 76 17.15 12.05 0.05
N GLY A 77 16.89 13.33 -0.04
CA GLY A 77 16.92 14.12 -1.28
C GLY A 77 15.59 14.26 -2.01
N GLU A 78 14.51 13.59 -1.60
CA GLU A 78 13.22 13.59 -2.31
C GLU A 78 12.44 14.90 -2.24
N SER A 79 12.75 15.79 -1.29
CA SER A 79 11.97 17.03 -1.06
C SER A 79 12.68 18.32 -1.46
N THR A 80 13.76 18.26 -2.19
CA THR A 80 14.74 19.35 -2.26
C THR A 80 15.00 19.90 -3.66
N TRP A 81 14.03 19.88 -4.58
CA TRP A 81 14.22 20.40 -5.94
C TRP A 81 14.82 21.81 -5.97
N SER A 82 14.33 22.72 -5.11
CA SER A 82 14.83 24.09 -5.04
C SER A 82 16.30 24.22 -4.64
N LEU A 83 16.89 23.23 -3.97
CA LEU A 83 18.31 23.19 -3.67
C LEU A 83 19.15 22.59 -4.80
N TRP A 84 18.59 21.60 -5.50
CA TRP A 84 19.23 21.00 -6.67
C TRP A 84 19.26 21.93 -7.86
N GLU A 85 18.19 22.69 -8.06
CA GLU A 85 18.01 23.59 -9.20
C GLU A 85 17.39 24.92 -8.71
N PRO A 86 18.21 25.78 -8.03
CA PRO A 86 17.76 27.05 -7.46
C PRO A 86 17.30 28.08 -8.48
N GLU A 87 17.75 27.96 -9.72
CA GLU A 87 17.34 28.75 -10.89
C GLU A 87 17.19 27.81 -12.08
N ASP A 88 16.34 28.12 -13.03
CA ASP A 88 16.11 27.30 -14.22
C ASP A 88 17.44 26.93 -14.93
N GLY A 89 17.73 25.63 -15.00
CA GLY A 89 18.92 25.07 -15.63
C GLY A 89 20.24 25.20 -14.85
N ARG A 90 20.22 25.79 -13.64
CA ARG A 90 21.42 25.89 -12.79
C ARG A 90 21.39 24.83 -11.70
N PHE A 91 22.20 23.78 -11.85
CA PHE A 91 22.27 22.65 -10.91
C PHE A 91 23.39 22.82 -9.88
N GLU A 92 23.08 22.53 -8.62
CA GLU A 92 23.97 22.62 -7.46
C GLU A 92 24.04 21.28 -6.74
N TYR A 93 25.21 20.64 -6.73
CA TYR A 93 25.39 19.28 -6.16
C TYR A 93 26.20 19.30 -4.87
N ALA A 94 27.11 20.28 -4.69
CA ALA A 94 28.12 20.27 -3.63
C ALA A 94 27.53 20.13 -2.21
N TRP A 95 26.34 20.62 -1.97
CA TRP A 95 25.68 20.55 -0.68
C TRP A 95 25.31 19.10 -0.30
N MET A 96 24.87 18.29 -1.28
CA MET A 96 24.50 16.89 -1.08
C MET A 96 25.71 15.95 -1.27
N ASP A 97 26.64 16.25 -2.20
CA ASP A 97 27.87 15.48 -2.37
C ASP A 97 28.61 15.33 -1.05
N ARG A 98 28.71 16.41 -0.28
CA ARG A 98 29.31 16.43 1.06
C ARG A 98 28.62 15.43 2.00
N VAL A 99 27.28 15.31 1.94
CA VAL A 99 26.51 14.42 2.80
C VAL A 99 26.68 12.96 2.34
N VAL A 100 26.51 12.69 1.06
CA VAL A 100 26.66 11.33 0.48
C VAL A 100 28.07 10.80 0.69
N ASP A 101 29.10 11.61 0.45
CA ASP A 101 30.49 11.23 0.69
C ASP A 101 30.79 10.92 2.17
N ALA A 102 30.20 11.70 3.07
CA ALA A 102 30.38 11.49 4.50
C ALA A 102 29.68 10.20 4.98
N MET A 103 28.49 9.91 4.48
CA MET A 103 27.78 8.64 4.72
C MET A 103 28.58 7.46 4.18
N GLY A 104 29.04 7.51 2.93
CA GLY A 104 29.84 6.46 2.33
C GLY A 104 31.14 6.17 3.10
N LYS A 105 31.88 7.21 3.52
CA LYS A 105 33.08 7.07 4.38
C LYS A 105 32.77 6.43 5.73
N ALA A 106 31.56 6.58 6.20
CA ALA A 106 31.08 5.96 7.44
C ALA A 106 30.59 4.52 7.26
N GLY A 107 30.46 4.03 6.01
CA GLY A 107 29.89 2.73 5.66
C GLY A 107 28.36 2.70 5.64
N ILE A 108 27.72 3.87 5.69
CA ILE A 108 26.26 4.03 5.65
C ILE A 108 25.82 4.15 4.18
N LYS A 109 24.89 3.30 3.78
CA LYS A 109 24.32 3.31 2.42
C LYS A 109 23.26 4.38 2.26
N VAL A 110 23.04 4.80 1.01
CA VAL A 110 22.12 5.90 0.67
C VAL A 110 21.07 5.42 -0.32
N ILE A 111 19.81 5.70 -0.02
CA ILE A 111 18.71 5.67 -0.97
C ILE A 111 18.41 7.12 -1.35
N MET A 112 18.55 7.45 -2.63
CA MET A 112 18.34 8.80 -3.13
C MET A 112 16.94 8.96 -3.68
N GLY A 113 16.22 10.01 -3.26
CA GLY A 113 14.90 10.36 -3.79
C GLY A 113 14.97 11.25 -5.02
N THR A 114 14.02 11.09 -5.94
CA THR A 114 13.77 12.08 -6.99
C THR A 114 12.92 13.21 -6.41
N PRO A 115 13.39 14.47 -6.39
CA PRO A 115 12.74 15.55 -5.64
C PRO A 115 11.59 16.18 -6.43
N THR A 116 10.62 15.40 -6.85
CA THR A 116 9.57 15.81 -7.79
C THR A 116 8.23 16.13 -7.13
N TYR A 117 8.06 15.84 -5.84
CA TYR A 117 6.78 16.07 -5.18
C TYR A 117 6.57 17.52 -4.69
N SER A 118 7.57 18.39 -4.86
CA SER A 118 7.51 19.81 -4.53
C SER A 118 8.25 20.63 -5.58
N ILE A 119 7.61 21.64 -6.16
CA ILE A 119 8.19 22.46 -7.22
C ILE A 119 8.95 23.66 -6.65
N PRO A 120 10.05 24.12 -7.30
CA PRO A 120 10.80 25.30 -6.89
C PRO A 120 10.03 26.59 -7.18
N THR A 121 10.40 27.68 -6.50
CA THR A 121 9.73 28.99 -6.64
C THR A 121 9.80 29.58 -8.03
N TRP A 122 10.90 29.37 -8.75
CA TRP A 122 11.02 29.86 -10.14
C TRP A 122 9.98 29.19 -11.04
N MET A 123 9.74 27.86 -10.90
CA MET A 123 8.73 27.15 -11.68
C MET A 123 7.32 27.64 -11.34
N TYR A 124 7.01 27.85 -10.06
CA TYR A 124 5.73 28.42 -9.64
C TYR A 124 5.48 29.80 -10.29
N HIS A 125 6.54 30.62 -10.40
CA HIS A 125 6.45 31.98 -10.94
C HIS A 125 6.38 32.00 -12.46
N GLU A 126 7.22 31.23 -13.12
CA GLU A 126 7.38 31.25 -14.58
C GLU A 126 6.37 30.34 -15.31
N HIS A 127 5.94 29.26 -14.63
CA HIS A 127 5.06 28.22 -15.18
C HIS A 127 3.86 27.91 -14.25
N PRO A 128 3.00 28.90 -13.94
CA PRO A 128 1.87 28.68 -13.04
C PRO A 128 0.86 27.65 -13.57
N GLU A 129 0.91 27.31 -14.86
CA GLU A 129 0.09 26.27 -15.48
C GLU A 129 0.42 24.85 -14.99
N VAL A 130 1.57 24.64 -14.32
CA VAL A 130 1.91 23.33 -13.76
C VAL A 130 1.11 22.99 -12.51
N LEU A 131 0.46 23.99 -11.88
CA LEU A 131 -0.28 23.76 -10.64
C LEU A 131 -1.53 22.92 -10.88
N VAL A 132 -1.86 22.10 -9.90
CA VAL A 132 -3.07 21.27 -9.93
C VAL A 132 -4.32 22.10 -9.69
N ASP A 133 -5.33 21.90 -10.53
CA ASP A 133 -6.71 22.28 -10.25
C ASP A 133 -7.44 21.12 -9.61
N LEU A 134 -7.98 21.32 -8.42
CA LEU A 134 -8.69 20.26 -7.71
C LEU A 134 -10.15 20.18 -8.18
N LEU A 135 -10.68 18.96 -8.16
CA LEU A 135 -12.10 18.73 -8.41
C LEU A 135 -13.00 19.48 -7.41
N THR A 136 -12.51 19.69 -6.20
CA THR A 136 -13.27 20.26 -5.06
C THR A 136 -13.11 21.77 -4.89
N GLY A 137 -12.25 22.43 -5.67
CA GLY A 137 -12.07 23.87 -5.47
C GLY A 137 -10.78 24.45 -6.05
N PRO A 138 -10.34 25.59 -5.48
CA PRO A 138 -9.21 26.35 -6.02
C PRO A 138 -7.89 25.58 -5.97
N LYS A 139 -6.95 26.01 -6.81
CA LYS A 139 -5.58 25.52 -6.82
C LYS A 139 -4.93 25.61 -5.43
N PRO A 140 -4.14 24.59 -5.02
CA PRO A 140 -3.33 24.68 -3.82
C PRO A 140 -2.41 25.90 -3.87
N ALA A 141 -2.23 26.55 -2.72
CA ALA A 141 -1.23 27.60 -2.60
C ALA A 141 0.18 27.01 -2.68
N TYR A 142 1.14 27.81 -3.15
CA TYR A 142 2.55 27.49 -3.08
C TYR A 142 2.99 27.20 -1.62
N GLY A 143 3.99 26.34 -1.47
CA GLY A 143 4.56 25.97 -0.16
C GLY A 143 3.98 24.68 0.42
N MET A 144 3.01 24.08 -0.26
CA MET A 144 2.56 22.72 0.03
C MET A 144 3.28 21.73 -0.89
N ARG A 145 3.55 20.53 -0.40
CA ARG A 145 3.97 19.42 -1.25
C ARG A 145 2.82 18.99 -2.18
N GLN A 146 3.16 18.36 -3.31
CA GLN A 146 2.18 17.71 -4.19
C GLN A 146 1.15 18.69 -4.78
N ASN A 147 1.59 19.87 -5.17
CA ASN A 147 0.75 20.94 -5.67
C ASN A 147 0.77 21.11 -7.21
N MET A 148 1.31 20.13 -7.93
CA MET A 148 1.42 20.13 -9.39
C MET A 148 0.51 19.08 -10.03
N ASP A 149 0.10 19.32 -11.27
CA ASP A 149 -0.49 18.26 -12.10
C ASP A 149 0.61 17.36 -12.67
N ILE A 150 0.67 16.13 -12.17
CA ILE A 150 1.64 15.11 -12.56
C ILE A 150 1.58 14.73 -14.05
N SER A 151 0.53 15.13 -14.77
CA SER A 151 0.37 14.92 -16.21
C SER A 151 0.78 16.13 -17.03
N ASN A 152 1.01 17.29 -16.41
CA ASN A 152 1.33 18.52 -17.12
C ASN A 152 2.64 18.40 -17.92
N PRO A 153 2.68 18.69 -19.22
CA PRO A 153 3.85 18.48 -20.05
C PRO A 153 5.02 19.39 -19.66
N THR A 154 4.76 20.62 -19.21
CA THR A 154 5.79 21.54 -18.74
C THR A 154 6.44 21.00 -17.46
N PHE A 155 5.64 20.59 -16.48
CA PHE A 155 6.15 19.95 -15.28
C PHE A 155 7.00 18.71 -15.62
N ARG A 156 6.50 17.81 -16.47
CA ARG A 156 7.24 16.60 -16.88
C ARG A 156 8.54 16.92 -17.63
N PHE A 157 8.56 17.99 -18.43
CA PHE A 157 9.80 18.43 -19.10
C PHE A 157 10.89 18.78 -18.08
N TYR A 158 10.56 19.55 -17.06
CA TYR A 158 11.52 19.94 -16.03
C TYR A 158 11.85 18.79 -15.07
N ALA A 159 10.88 18.01 -14.65
CA ALA A 159 11.10 16.85 -13.79
C ALA A 159 12.02 15.80 -14.42
N GLN A 160 11.84 15.46 -15.70
CA GLN A 160 12.76 14.53 -16.38
C GLN A 160 14.19 15.09 -16.50
N ARG A 161 14.34 16.40 -16.71
CA ARG A 161 15.65 17.05 -16.74
C ARG A 161 16.35 16.91 -15.40
N LEU A 162 15.64 17.20 -14.32
CA LEU A 162 16.14 17.06 -12.96
C LEU A 162 16.55 15.61 -12.68
N ILE A 163 15.65 14.65 -12.89
CA ILE A 163 15.91 13.22 -12.61
C ILE A 163 17.15 12.74 -13.37
N ARG A 164 17.27 13.05 -14.68
CA ARG A 164 18.44 12.66 -15.46
C ARG A 164 19.74 13.23 -14.91
N ASN A 165 19.76 14.51 -14.56
CA ASN A 165 20.94 15.16 -13.99
C ASN A 165 21.35 14.50 -12.65
N LEU A 166 20.40 14.23 -11.76
CA LEU A 166 20.69 13.62 -10.47
C LEU A 166 21.19 12.19 -10.62
N VAL A 167 20.49 11.36 -11.40
CA VAL A 167 20.85 9.95 -11.53
C VAL A 167 22.20 9.80 -12.25
N GLU A 168 22.47 10.62 -13.28
CA GLU A 168 23.76 10.63 -13.96
C GLU A 168 24.90 11.05 -13.03
N HIS A 169 24.67 12.06 -12.18
CA HIS A 169 25.66 12.55 -11.20
C HIS A 169 26.06 11.45 -10.20
N TYR A 170 25.09 10.75 -9.64
CA TYR A 170 25.34 9.71 -8.60
C TYR A 170 25.48 8.28 -9.15
N ARG A 171 25.36 8.07 -10.46
CA ARG A 171 25.38 6.71 -11.04
C ARG A 171 26.58 5.86 -10.66
N ASN A 172 27.76 6.49 -10.50
CA ASN A 172 29.00 5.79 -10.18
C ASN A 172 29.33 5.79 -8.69
N ASN A 173 28.51 6.40 -7.84
CA ASN A 173 28.73 6.39 -6.40
C ASN A 173 28.36 5.01 -5.83
N PRO A 174 29.30 4.25 -5.22
CA PRO A 174 29.05 2.89 -4.74
C PRO A 174 28.16 2.83 -3.49
N ASP A 175 27.96 3.96 -2.82
CA ASP A 175 27.19 4.06 -1.59
C ASP A 175 25.72 4.40 -1.85
N VAL A 176 25.37 4.90 -3.04
CA VAL A 176 23.99 5.03 -3.50
C VAL A 176 23.54 3.65 -4.01
N ILE A 177 22.66 2.99 -3.25
CA ILE A 177 22.20 1.62 -3.51
C ILE A 177 20.81 1.53 -4.16
N GLY A 178 20.07 2.64 -4.15
CA GLY A 178 18.72 2.67 -4.72
C GLY A 178 18.20 4.07 -4.94
N TRP A 179 17.10 4.13 -5.68
CA TRP A 179 16.38 5.34 -6.04
C TRP A 179 14.90 5.21 -5.64
N GLN A 180 14.42 6.13 -4.82
CA GLN A 180 13.00 6.33 -4.60
C GLN A 180 12.47 7.33 -5.63
N VAL A 181 11.43 6.96 -6.38
CA VAL A 181 10.79 7.87 -7.31
C VAL A 181 9.64 8.59 -6.63
N ASP A 182 9.71 9.93 -6.60
CA ASP A 182 8.73 10.81 -5.95
C ASP A 182 8.55 10.48 -4.45
N ASN A 183 7.42 10.87 -3.84
CA ASN A 183 7.11 10.57 -2.44
C ASN A 183 5.61 10.47 -2.23
N GLU A 184 5.11 9.32 -1.72
CA GLU A 184 3.70 9.07 -1.40
C GLU A 184 2.72 9.60 -2.46
N THR A 185 2.99 9.28 -3.71
CA THR A 185 2.36 9.91 -4.88
C THR A 185 0.88 9.55 -4.98
N GLY A 186 0.05 10.57 -5.12
CA GLY A 186 -1.37 10.45 -5.49
C GLY A 186 -1.71 11.29 -6.73
N SER A 187 -2.93 11.20 -7.21
CA SER A 187 -3.43 12.03 -8.30
C SER A 187 -4.00 13.37 -7.84
N TYR A 188 -4.23 13.47 -6.54
CA TYR A 188 -4.83 14.62 -5.85
C TYR A 188 -6.22 15.01 -6.39
N ASN A 189 -6.92 14.09 -7.05
CA ASN A 189 -8.17 14.34 -7.77
C ASN A 189 -8.07 15.54 -8.72
N ALA A 190 -6.96 15.64 -9.44
CA ALA A 190 -6.69 16.71 -10.38
C ALA A 190 -7.79 16.78 -11.46
N ASN A 191 -8.17 18.00 -11.81
CA ASN A 191 -9.23 18.30 -12.77
C ASN A 191 -8.81 19.38 -13.77
N ASN A 192 -7.52 19.51 -14.01
CA ASN A 192 -6.99 20.41 -15.04
C ASN A 192 -7.60 20.09 -16.41
N PRO A 193 -7.68 21.05 -17.34
CA PRO A 193 -8.24 20.82 -18.68
C PRO A 193 -7.56 19.64 -19.42
N GLU A 194 -6.26 19.48 -19.26
CA GLU A 194 -5.48 18.40 -19.87
C GLU A 194 -5.85 17.03 -19.26
N VAL A 195 -6.09 16.98 -17.95
CA VAL A 195 -6.57 15.78 -17.27
C VAL A 195 -7.91 15.33 -17.81
N PHE A 196 -8.83 16.28 -18.00
CA PHE A 196 -10.14 15.99 -18.57
C PHE A 196 -10.06 15.58 -20.05
N THR A 197 -9.22 16.24 -20.85
CA THR A 197 -8.98 15.86 -22.25
C THR A 197 -8.42 14.43 -22.33
N GLY A 198 -7.44 14.10 -21.51
CA GLY A 198 -6.89 12.75 -21.43
C GLY A 198 -7.94 11.71 -21.00
N PHE A 199 -8.84 12.06 -20.08
CA PHE A 199 -9.96 11.20 -19.71
C PHE A 199 -10.89 10.91 -20.90
N VAL A 200 -11.26 11.93 -21.67
CA VAL A 200 -12.09 11.77 -22.87
C VAL A 200 -11.38 10.87 -23.91
N ASP A 201 -10.09 11.03 -24.09
CA ASP A 201 -9.31 10.19 -25.01
C ASP A 201 -9.20 8.74 -24.51
N HIS A 202 -9.07 8.52 -23.20
CA HIS A 202 -9.17 7.19 -22.59
C HIS A 202 -10.55 6.54 -22.87
N LEU A 203 -11.62 7.29 -22.70
CA LEU A 203 -12.98 6.79 -23.00
C LEU A 203 -13.16 6.42 -24.48
N LYS A 204 -12.62 7.23 -25.42
CA LYS A 204 -12.60 6.90 -26.85
C LYS A 204 -11.90 5.57 -27.12
N GLN A 205 -10.75 5.34 -26.49
CA GLN A 205 -10.00 4.10 -26.62
C GLN A 205 -10.79 2.89 -26.08
N LYS A 206 -11.41 3.06 -24.91
CA LYS A 206 -12.13 1.97 -24.23
C LYS A 206 -13.45 1.61 -24.91
N PHE A 207 -14.26 2.59 -25.25
CA PHE A 207 -15.64 2.39 -25.75
C PHE A 207 -15.78 2.51 -27.27
N GLY A 208 -14.84 3.16 -27.95
CA GLY A 208 -14.86 3.41 -29.39
C GLY A 208 -15.86 4.46 -29.80
N THR A 209 -17.14 4.32 -29.42
CA THR A 209 -18.22 5.25 -29.75
C THR A 209 -18.99 5.71 -28.52
N THR A 210 -19.62 6.89 -28.61
CA THR A 210 -20.51 7.38 -27.54
C THR A 210 -21.73 6.50 -27.37
N ASP A 211 -22.22 5.83 -28.42
CA ASP A 211 -23.31 4.85 -28.31
C ASP A 211 -22.95 3.66 -27.41
N ASN A 212 -21.72 3.15 -27.52
CA ASN A 212 -21.25 2.08 -26.65
C ASN A 212 -21.12 2.56 -25.21
N LEU A 213 -20.59 3.76 -25.00
CA LEU A 213 -20.50 4.43 -23.68
C LEU A 213 -21.90 4.57 -23.07
N ASN A 214 -22.85 5.16 -23.80
CA ASN A 214 -24.23 5.38 -23.35
C ASN A 214 -24.89 4.08 -22.90
N LYS A 215 -24.70 3.00 -23.67
CA LYS A 215 -25.20 1.66 -23.32
C LYS A 215 -24.52 1.09 -22.09
N ALA A 216 -23.19 1.18 -21.98
CA ALA A 216 -22.44 0.62 -20.87
C ALA A 216 -22.77 1.30 -19.53
N TRP A 217 -23.01 2.60 -19.55
CA TRP A 217 -23.31 3.39 -18.36
C TRP A 217 -24.81 3.67 -18.16
N PHE A 218 -25.69 3.20 -19.04
CA PHE A 218 -27.15 3.44 -19.01
C PHE A 218 -27.49 4.93 -18.95
N LEU A 219 -26.84 5.76 -19.77
CA LEU A 219 -26.94 7.22 -19.73
C LEU A 219 -28.30 7.76 -20.21
N ASN A 220 -29.16 6.94 -20.82
CA ASN A 220 -30.55 7.30 -21.10
C ASN A 220 -31.36 7.58 -19.83
N TYR A 221 -30.87 7.14 -18.65
CA TYR A 221 -31.44 7.50 -17.36
C TYR A 221 -31.25 9.01 -17.11
N TRP A 222 -32.35 9.74 -16.90
CA TRP A 222 -32.40 11.20 -16.80
C TRP A 222 -31.87 11.97 -18.02
N GLY A 223 -31.83 11.35 -19.22
CA GLY A 223 -31.40 11.98 -20.45
C GLY A 223 -29.94 12.43 -20.46
N GLN A 224 -29.04 11.62 -19.90
CA GLN A 224 -27.61 11.90 -19.79
C GLN A 224 -26.81 11.42 -21.02
N ASP A 225 -27.47 10.94 -22.08
CA ASP A 225 -26.80 10.45 -23.29
C ASP A 225 -25.81 11.47 -23.86
N VAL A 226 -24.63 11.00 -24.21
CA VAL A 226 -23.57 11.81 -24.83
C VAL A 226 -23.65 11.59 -26.36
N ASN A 227 -23.93 12.64 -27.10
CA ASN A 227 -24.14 12.57 -28.57
C ASN A 227 -22.86 12.73 -29.40
N GLY A 228 -21.74 13.06 -28.78
CA GLY A 228 -20.42 13.22 -29.38
C GLY A 228 -19.37 13.43 -28.29
N TRP A 229 -18.14 13.03 -28.56
CA TRP A 229 -17.08 13.13 -27.57
C TRP A 229 -16.79 14.57 -27.13
N GLU A 230 -17.03 15.55 -27.99
CA GLU A 230 -16.94 16.99 -27.72
C GLU A 230 -17.99 17.49 -26.71
N ASN A 231 -19.06 16.70 -26.49
CA ASN A 231 -20.14 17.01 -25.56
C ASN A 231 -19.99 16.29 -24.22
N MET A 232 -18.85 15.62 -23.98
CA MET A 232 -18.61 14.93 -22.72
C MET A 232 -18.66 15.92 -21.54
N PRO A 233 -19.55 15.70 -20.54
CA PRO A 233 -19.68 16.64 -19.42
C PRO A 233 -18.48 16.55 -18.49
N PRO A 234 -18.11 17.66 -17.80
CA PRO A 234 -17.05 17.65 -16.82
C PRO A 234 -17.40 16.78 -15.60
N ARG A 235 -16.38 16.37 -14.84
CA ARG A 235 -16.54 15.46 -13.68
C ARG A 235 -17.38 16.05 -12.55
N GLN A 236 -17.36 17.37 -12.41
CA GLN A 236 -18.11 18.06 -11.34
C GLN A 236 -19.59 17.71 -11.40
N ASN A 237 -20.13 17.28 -10.27
CA ASN A 237 -21.55 16.92 -10.11
C ASN A 237 -22.05 15.77 -11.01
N ALA A 238 -21.18 15.03 -11.66
CA ALA A 238 -21.60 13.84 -12.42
C ALA A 238 -22.27 12.82 -11.49
N THR A 239 -23.46 12.36 -11.88
CA THR A 239 -24.26 11.41 -11.08
C THR A 239 -24.10 9.96 -11.53
N SER A 240 -23.73 9.72 -12.79
CA SER A 240 -23.51 8.38 -13.32
C SER A 240 -22.42 7.63 -12.54
N THR A 241 -22.76 6.45 -12.03
CA THR A 241 -21.82 5.58 -11.29
C THR A 241 -20.72 5.03 -12.20
N GLY A 242 -21.06 4.74 -13.47
CA GLY A 242 -20.06 4.33 -14.47
C GLY A 242 -19.05 5.45 -14.75
N TYR A 243 -19.50 6.70 -14.85
CA TYR A 243 -18.60 7.84 -14.98
C TYR A 243 -17.66 7.99 -13.78
N LYS A 244 -18.21 7.91 -12.55
CA LYS A 244 -17.42 8.05 -11.33
C LYS A 244 -16.35 6.97 -11.22
N LEU A 245 -16.72 5.72 -11.49
CA LEU A 245 -15.78 4.59 -11.44
C LEU A 245 -14.67 4.75 -12.49
N GLU A 246 -15.03 5.11 -13.72
CA GLU A 246 -14.03 5.26 -14.78
C GLU A 246 -13.11 6.48 -14.56
N TRP A 247 -13.63 7.55 -13.94
CA TRP A 247 -12.81 8.67 -13.50
C TRP A 247 -11.80 8.24 -12.42
N SER A 248 -12.21 7.42 -11.45
CA SER A 248 -11.28 6.88 -10.43
C SER A 248 -10.19 6.02 -11.06
N ARG A 249 -10.54 5.14 -12.00
CA ARG A 249 -9.58 4.36 -12.78
C ARG A 249 -8.61 5.25 -13.57
N TRP A 250 -9.13 6.32 -14.20
CA TRP A 250 -8.31 7.29 -14.91
C TRP A 250 -7.30 7.98 -13.99
N GLN A 251 -7.72 8.38 -12.79
CA GLN A 251 -6.83 8.98 -11.80
C GLN A 251 -5.73 7.99 -11.38
N GLN A 252 -6.07 6.73 -11.14
CA GLN A 252 -5.10 5.67 -10.84
C GLN A 252 -4.12 5.42 -12.00
N MET A 253 -4.62 5.40 -13.23
CA MET A 253 -3.78 5.25 -14.42
C MET A 253 -2.77 6.39 -14.57
N ARG A 254 -3.15 7.63 -14.24
CA ARG A 254 -2.24 8.79 -14.27
C ARG A 254 -1.08 8.63 -13.29
N VAL A 255 -1.36 8.15 -12.08
CA VAL A 255 -0.32 7.88 -11.07
C VAL A 255 0.59 6.75 -11.54
N THR A 256 0.03 5.66 -12.04
CA THR A 256 0.79 4.53 -12.58
C THR A 256 1.70 4.97 -13.74
N ASP A 257 1.18 5.77 -14.66
CA ASP A 257 1.95 6.32 -15.79
C ASP A 257 3.09 7.23 -15.29
N TYR A 258 2.80 8.12 -14.35
CA TYR A 258 3.79 9.06 -13.80
C TYR A 258 4.94 8.35 -13.09
N LEU A 259 4.64 7.41 -12.21
CA LEU A 259 5.68 6.67 -11.47
C LEU A 259 6.45 5.71 -12.39
N SER A 260 5.77 5.07 -13.33
CA SER A 260 6.42 4.22 -14.33
C SER A 260 7.36 5.01 -15.23
N TRP A 261 6.97 6.23 -15.62
CA TRP A 261 7.77 7.15 -16.40
C TRP A 261 9.01 7.61 -15.61
N GLN A 262 8.89 7.97 -14.32
CA GLN A 262 10.06 8.30 -13.50
C GLN A 262 11.01 7.12 -13.36
N ALA A 263 10.46 5.93 -13.06
CA ALA A 263 11.26 4.70 -12.94
C ALA A 263 12.02 4.38 -14.24
N ALA A 264 11.39 4.61 -15.40
CA ALA A 264 12.04 4.43 -16.69
C ALA A 264 13.22 5.39 -16.90
N ILE A 265 13.06 6.67 -16.51
CA ILE A 265 14.13 7.68 -16.59
C ILE A 265 15.30 7.32 -15.66
N VAL A 266 15.01 6.93 -14.43
CA VAL A 266 16.05 6.47 -13.50
C VAL A 266 16.85 5.32 -14.11
N ARG A 267 16.17 4.37 -14.76
CA ARG A 267 16.82 3.21 -15.41
C ARG A 267 17.68 3.55 -16.62
N GLU A 268 17.53 4.74 -17.22
CA GLU A 268 18.41 5.21 -18.31
C GLU A 268 19.87 5.37 -17.83
N TYR A 269 20.07 5.74 -16.58
CA TYR A 269 21.39 6.15 -16.06
C TYR A 269 21.86 5.33 -14.85
N ARG A 270 20.98 4.74 -14.05
CA ARG A 270 21.36 3.99 -12.85
C ARG A 270 22.28 2.80 -13.18
N ARG A 271 23.07 2.37 -12.21
CA ARG A 271 23.73 1.06 -12.30
C ARG A 271 22.70 -0.08 -12.15
N PRO A 272 22.97 -1.27 -12.72
CA PRO A 272 22.07 -2.42 -12.57
C PRO A 272 21.88 -2.88 -11.11
N ASP A 273 22.83 -2.59 -10.22
CA ASP A 273 22.79 -2.93 -8.80
C ASP A 273 22.07 -1.89 -7.92
N GLN A 274 21.63 -0.77 -8.47
CA GLN A 274 20.78 0.19 -7.80
C GLN A 274 19.31 -0.15 -8.08
N PHE A 275 18.52 -0.37 -7.04
CA PHE A 275 17.08 -0.62 -7.20
C PHE A 275 16.29 0.66 -7.44
N VAL A 276 15.07 0.51 -7.97
CA VAL A 276 14.07 1.57 -8.04
C VAL A 276 12.88 1.15 -7.17
N THR A 277 12.49 2.04 -6.29
CA THR A 277 11.33 1.88 -5.41
C THR A 277 10.45 3.13 -5.41
N GLN A 278 9.29 3.03 -4.78
CA GLN A 278 8.41 4.13 -4.42
C GLN A 278 7.87 3.84 -3.02
N ASP A 279 7.88 4.85 -2.16
CA ASP A 279 7.40 4.77 -0.79
C ASP A 279 5.89 4.98 -0.73
N PHE A 280 5.13 3.90 -0.84
CA PHE A 280 3.68 4.00 -0.72
C PHE A 280 3.27 4.42 0.69
N SER A 281 2.33 5.36 0.80
CA SER A 281 1.65 5.58 2.06
C SER A 281 0.80 4.34 2.41
N ASP A 282 0.71 3.97 3.68
CA ASP A 282 -0.16 2.91 4.16
C ASP A 282 -1.65 3.32 4.22
N ALA A 283 -1.89 4.63 4.13
CA ALA A 283 -3.25 5.14 4.02
C ALA A 283 -3.89 4.67 2.71
N VAL A 284 -5.15 4.28 2.77
CA VAL A 284 -5.90 3.85 1.60
C VAL A 284 -6.00 5.01 0.59
N HIS A 285 -5.25 4.91 -0.48
CA HIS A 285 -5.30 5.85 -1.60
C HIS A 285 -6.27 5.35 -2.66
N ARG A 286 -7.44 5.99 -2.77
CA ARG A 286 -8.46 5.64 -3.77
C ARG A 286 -8.00 5.95 -5.20
N ASP A 287 -7.04 6.82 -5.36
CA ASP A 287 -6.49 7.31 -6.62
C ASP A 287 -5.12 6.67 -6.99
N VAL A 288 -4.72 5.64 -6.28
CA VAL A 288 -3.55 4.81 -6.59
C VAL A 288 -3.98 3.35 -6.77
N ASN A 289 -3.40 2.68 -7.74
CA ASN A 289 -3.46 1.23 -7.87
C ASN A 289 -2.04 0.70 -7.66
N GLU A 290 -1.73 0.32 -6.43
CA GLU A 290 -0.39 -0.09 -6.02
C GLU A 290 0.06 -1.35 -6.75
N PHE A 291 -0.87 -2.25 -7.10
CA PHE A 291 -0.58 -3.46 -7.88
C PHE A 291 -0.05 -3.12 -9.28
N GLU A 292 -0.66 -2.13 -9.94
CA GLU A 292 -0.19 -1.69 -11.27
C GLU A 292 1.14 -0.93 -11.18
N VAL A 293 1.30 -0.05 -10.18
CA VAL A 293 2.55 0.70 -9.97
C VAL A 293 3.71 -0.25 -9.65
N ALA A 294 3.47 -1.27 -8.81
CA ALA A 294 4.50 -2.24 -8.41
C ALA A 294 5.18 -2.95 -9.60
N LYS A 295 4.49 -3.10 -10.75
CA LYS A 295 5.07 -3.66 -11.98
C LYS A 295 6.25 -2.85 -12.51
N ALA A 296 6.25 -1.54 -12.26
CA ALA A 296 7.32 -0.64 -12.68
C ALA A 296 8.48 -0.54 -11.68
N LEU A 297 8.36 -1.09 -10.48
CA LEU A 297 9.36 -1.02 -9.42
C LEU A 297 10.22 -2.29 -9.37
N ASP A 298 11.47 -2.15 -8.90
CA ASP A 298 12.32 -3.32 -8.65
C ASP A 298 11.98 -3.94 -7.27
N ILE A 299 11.82 -3.12 -6.24
CA ILE A 299 11.39 -3.50 -4.89
C ILE A 299 10.25 -2.56 -4.49
N VAL A 300 9.27 -3.08 -3.77
CA VAL A 300 8.17 -2.28 -3.21
C VAL A 300 8.56 -1.74 -1.84
N SER A 301 8.19 -0.51 -1.51
CA SER A 301 8.33 0.02 -0.17
C SER A 301 7.07 0.71 0.33
N VAL A 302 6.95 0.87 1.64
CA VAL A 302 5.77 1.40 2.30
C VAL A 302 6.13 2.20 3.54
N ASN A 303 5.28 3.19 3.88
CA ASN A 303 5.38 4.06 5.05
C ASN A 303 4.27 3.73 6.07
N PRO A 304 4.34 2.64 6.85
CA PRO A 304 3.31 2.31 7.82
C PRO A 304 3.48 3.10 9.12
N TYR A 305 2.45 3.87 9.48
CA TYR A 305 2.34 4.55 10.77
C TYR A 305 1.26 3.91 11.61
N HIS A 306 1.54 3.67 12.88
CA HIS A 306 0.70 2.85 13.75
C HIS A 306 0.48 3.46 15.14
N GLY A 307 -0.48 2.94 15.87
CA GLY A 307 -0.71 3.30 17.28
C GLY A 307 0.47 2.92 18.16
N THR A 308 0.68 3.68 19.22
CA THR A 308 1.70 3.46 20.23
C THR A 308 1.06 3.33 21.61
N GLN A 309 1.86 3.06 22.66
CA GLN A 309 1.39 2.86 24.01
C GLN A 309 0.37 1.70 24.08
N ASP A 310 -0.74 1.88 24.76
CA ASP A 310 -1.76 0.84 24.91
C ASP A 310 -2.57 0.58 23.62
N HIS A 311 -2.32 1.33 22.55
CA HIS A 311 -2.94 1.17 21.23
C HIS A 311 -2.07 0.42 20.23
N MET A 312 -0.89 -0.02 20.63
CA MET A 312 -0.01 -0.82 19.76
C MET A 312 -0.42 -2.30 19.86
N ASP A 313 -0.92 -2.85 18.78
CA ASP A 313 -1.33 -4.25 18.68
C ASP A 313 -0.64 -5.01 17.53
N GLY A 314 0.13 -4.31 16.69
CA GLY A 314 0.86 -4.88 15.56
C GLY A 314 0.00 -5.18 14.32
N GLN A 315 -1.30 -4.95 14.36
CA GLN A 315 -2.21 -5.30 13.27
C GLN A 315 -1.96 -4.47 12.01
N ILE A 316 -1.77 -3.15 12.15
CA ILE A 316 -1.51 -2.24 11.01
C ILE A 316 -0.21 -2.63 10.31
N GLN A 317 0.87 -2.85 11.06
CA GLN A 317 2.16 -3.25 10.52
C GLN A 317 2.07 -4.61 9.81
N ALA A 318 1.34 -5.56 10.39
CA ALA A 318 1.12 -6.88 9.80
C ALA A 318 0.33 -6.78 8.50
N GLN A 319 -0.75 -5.99 8.46
CA GLN A 319 -1.57 -5.78 7.26
C GLN A 319 -0.77 -5.09 6.16
N ALA A 320 -0.03 -4.04 6.48
CA ALA A 320 0.84 -3.37 5.52
C ALA A 320 1.87 -4.36 4.94
N GLY A 321 2.56 -5.11 5.79
CA GLY A 321 3.52 -6.11 5.34
C GLY A 321 2.91 -7.20 4.46
N ASP A 322 1.75 -7.73 4.84
CA ASP A 322 1.04 -8.75 4.09
C ASP A 322 0.55 -8.21 2.72
N TYR A 323 0.07 -6.95 2.67
CA TYR A 323 -0.37 -6.29 1.43
C TYR A 323 0.80 -6.00 0.49
N TYR A 324 1.83 -5.27 0.97
CA TYR A 324 2.93 -4.81 0.11
C TYR A 324 3.86 -5.95 -0.33
N ARG A 325 4.08 -6.97 0.51
CA ARG A 325 4.72 -8.22 0.09
C ARG A 325 3.96 -8.89 -1.05
N SER A 326 2.65 -8.89 -1.01
CA SER A 326 1.78 -9.55 -2.00
C SER A 326 1.81 -8.89 -3.38
N LEU A 327 2.06 -7.59 -3.49
CA LEU A 327 2.11 -6.88 -4.77
C LEU A 327 3.12 -7.48 -5.77
N LYS A 328 4.22 -8.05 -5.26
CA LYS A 328 5.26 -8.70 -6.08
C LYS A 328 5.56 -10.14 -5.65
N HIS A 329 4.88 -10.65 -4.65
CA HIS A 329 5.19 -11.94 -3.98
C HIS A 329 6.67 -12.03 -3.58
N ALA A 330 7.22 -10.93 -3.06
CA ALA A 330 8.63 -10.75 -2.72
C ALA A 330 8.78 -9.89 -1.46
N ASN A 331 9.94 -9.97 -0.82
CA ASN A 331 10.27 -9.12 0.31
C ASN A 331 10.16 -7.63 -0.07
N TYR A 332 9.83 -6.80 0.90
CA TYR A 332 9.57 -5.37 0.73
C TYR A 332 10.45 -4.53 1.65
N LEU A 333 10.36 -3.20 1.54
CA LEU A 333 11.07 -2.27 2.40
C LEU A 333 10.06 -1.43 3.20
N VAL A 334 10.43 -1.08 4.42
CA VAL A 334 9.77 -0.03 5.20
C VAL A 334 10.64 1.21 5.11
N THR A 335 10.14 2.24 4.42
CA THR A 335 10.87 3.49 4.17
C THR A 335 10.55 4.56 5.19
N GLU A 336 9.47 4.41 5.94
CA GLU A 336 9.12 5.25 7.08
C GLU A 336 8.30 4.45 8.10
N THR A 337 8.57 4.63 9.38
CA THR A 337 7.72 4.21 10.48
C THR A 337 7.94 5.13 11.70
N ASN A 338 7.19 4.92 12.78
CA ASN A 338 7.24 5.76 13.97
C ASN A 338 8.63 5.75 14.64
N ALA A 339 9.27 6.91 14.81
CA ALA A 339 10.46 7.04 15.66
C ALA A 339 10.07 7.46 17.11
N GLN A 340 9.20 8.42 17.24
CA GLN A 340 8.67 8.88 18.52
C GLN A 340 7.16 9.17 18.36
N THR A 341 6.80 10.45 18.43
CA THR A 341 5.43 10.90 18.20
C THR A 341 5.22 11.20 16.74
N THR A 342 4.03 10.94 16.27
CA THR A 342 3.57 11.23 14.91
C THR A 342 2.48 12.29 14.95
N TYR A 343 2.18 12.88 13.82
CA TYR A 343 1.13 13.86 13.62
C TYR A 343 1.58 15.31 13.59
N TRP A 344 0.82 16.14 12.92
CA TRP A 344 1.13 17.55 12.70
C TRP A 344 0.72 18.47 13.86
N ALA A 345 -0.14 17.97 14.75
CA ALA A 345 -0.66 18.75 15.88
C ALA A 345 -0.19 18.21 17.23
N SER A 346 -0.07 19.10 18.21
CA SER A 346 0.31 18.74 19.59
C SER A 346 -0.74 17.91 20.33
N SER A 347 -1.93 17.72 19.78
CA SER A 347 -3.03 16.99 20.41
C SER A 347 -2.93 15.46 20.31
N PHE A 348 -1.96 14.92 19.56
CA PHE A 348 -1.80 13.48 19.31
C PHE A 348 -0.38 12.99 19.61
N GLN A 349 0.21 13.45 20.71
CA GLN A 349 1.59 13.16 21.06
C GLN A 349 1.68 11.98 22.03
N TYR A 350 1.72 10.76 21.49
CA TYR A 350 1.80 9.50 22.23
C TYR A 350 3.16 8.82 21.96
N PRO A 351 4.25 9.17 22.68
CA PRO A 351 5.55 8.52 22.47
C PRO A 351 5.46 7.02 22.85
N PRO A 352 6.14 6.13 22.12
CA PRO A 352 6.12 4.71 22.41
C PRO A 352 6.68 4.40 23.80
N TYR A 353 6.15 3.35 24.44
CA TYR A 353 6.73 2.77 25.65
C TYR A 353 8.06 2.06 25.35
N ASP A 354 8.85 1.81 26.38
CA ASP A 354 10.10 1.03 26.25
C ASP A 354 9.83 -0.35 25.69
N GLY A 355 10.56 -0.74 24.65
CA GLY A 355 10.39 -1.99 23.93
C GLY A 355 9.53 -1.89 22.66
N GLN A 356 8.68 -0.88 22.54
CA GLN A 356 7.75 -0.77 21.40
C GLN A 356 8.43 -0.46 20.08
N LEU A 357 9.47 0.38 20.05
CA LEU A 357 10.25 0.63 18.81
C LEU A 357 10.96 -0.63 18.32
N ARG A 358 11.51 -1.39 19.26
CA ARG A 358 12.14 -2.68 18.95
C ARG A 358 11.10 -3.69 18.44
N LEU A 359 9.95 -3.79 19.11
CA LEU A 359 8.87 -4.69 18.72
C LEU A 359 8.34 -4.36 17.32
N ASP A 360 8.18 -3.08 16.99
CA ASP A 360 7.78 -2.59 15.67
C ASP A 360 8.72 -3.11 14.57
N VAL A 361 10.02 -2.96 14.73
CA VAL A 361 11.02 -3.46 13.75
C VAL A 361 10.86 -4.95 13.51
N TYR A 362 10.77 -5.76 14.57
CA TYR A 362 10.61 -7.20 14.44
C TYR A 362 9.24 -7.61 13.89
N THR A 363 8.21 -6.79 14.08
CA THR A 363 6.91 -6.98 13.42
C THR A 363 7.04 -6.88 11.91
N HIS A 364 7.71 -5.85 11.41
CA HIS A 364 7.97 -5.69 9.98
C HIS A 364 8.84 -6.81 9.42
N LEU A 365 9.92 -7.18 10.10
CA LEU A 365 10.79 -8.28 9.69
C LEU A 365 10.05 -9.62 9.65
N SER A 366 9.16 -9.88 10.61
CA SER A 366 8.32 -11.09 10.63
C SER A 366 7.32 -11.16 9.48
N SER A 367 7.02 -10.02 8.86
CA SER A 367 6.18 -9.89 7.65
C SER A 367 7.01 -9.91 6.36
N GLY A 368 8.34 -10.03 6.45
CA GLY A 368 9.24 -10.16 5.30
C GLY A 368 9.88 -8.85 4.84
N ALA A 369 9.93 -7.81 5.68
CA ALA A 369 10.71 -6.62 5.36
C ALA A 369 12.21 -6.92 5.34
N ASN A 370 12.93 -6.37 4.36
CA ASN A 370 14.39 -6.43 4.27
C ASN A 370 15.07 -5.14 4.77
N MET A 371 14.30 -4.12 5.04
CA MET A 371 14.74 -2.82 5.53
C MET A 371 13.67 -2.21 6.40
N VAL A 372 14.10 -1.49 7.46
CA VAL A 372 13.21 -0.63 8.26
C VAL A 372 13.91 0.71 8.48
N GLU A 373 13.26 1.78 8.06
CA GLU A 373 13.68 3.16 8.27
C GLU A 373 12.62 3.94 9.05
N TYR A 374 13.08 4.79 9.96
CA TYR A 374 12.24 5.69 10.72
C TYR A 374 11.99 6.99 9.98
N TRP A 375 10.82 7.57 10.10
CA TRP A 375 10.58 8.97 9.87
C TRP A 375 10.76 9.70 11.19
N HIS A 376 11.82 10.38 11.44
CA HIS A 376 13.08 10.53 10.72
C HIS A 376 14.24 10.62 11.73
N TRP A 377 15.48 10.96 11.29
CA TRP A 377 16.61 11.05 12.21
C TRP A 377 16.48 12.21 13.19
N HIS A 378 16.24 13.44 12.69
CA HIS A 378 16.06 14.64 13.47
C HIS A 378 14.58 14.95 13.73
N SER A 379 14.24 15.54 14.89
CA SER A 379 12.94 16.22 15.02
C SER A 379 12.95 17.55 14.27
N ILE A 380 11.89 17.87 13.54
CA ILE A 380 11.80 19.06 12.69
C ILE A 380 11.56 20.30 13.53
N HIS A 381 12.32 21.39 13.26
CA HIS A 381 12.28 22.63 14.05
C HIS A 381 11.28 23.65 13.51
N SER A 382 10.71 23.44 12.33
CA SER A 382 9.77 24.37 11.71
C SER A 382 8.82 23.65 10.74
N GLY A 383 7.71 24.30 10.38
CA GLY A 383 6.73 23.78 9.45
C GLY A 383 5.64 22.92 10.10
N GLN A 384 4.88 22.23 9.27
CA GLN A 384 3.72 21.46 9.73
C GLN A 384 4.10 20.28 10.61
N GLU A 385 5.28 19.69 10.39
CA GLU A 385 5.74 18.48 11.06
C GLU A 385 6.58 18.77 12.34
N THR A 386 6.49 19.96 12.90
CA THR A 386 7.21 20.33 14.14
C THR A 386 6.95 19.34 15.30
N TYR A 387 5.77 18.75 15.37
CA TYR A 387 5.41 17.75 16.38
C TYR A 387 5.67 16.31 15.97
N TRP A 388 6.12 16.07 14.74
CA TRP A 388 6.54 14.77 14.28
C TRP A 388 8.00 14.54 14.66
N LYS A 389 8.22 13.80 15.73
CA LYS A 389 9.55 13.66 16.32
C LYS A 389 10.32 12.48 15.75
N GLY A 390 11.57 12.76 15.40
CA GLY A 390 12.51 11.75 14.90
C GLY A 390 13.20 10.93 16.01
N VAL A 391 14.20 10.16 15.63
CA VAL A 391 15.04 9.38 16.57
C VAL A 391 15.69 10.30 17.61
N LEU A 392 16.21 11.47 17.18
CA LEU A 392 16.69 12.52 18.07
C LEU A 392 15.57 13.54 18.30
N SER A 393 15.37 13.97 19.54
CA SER A 393 14.41 15.04 19.88
C SER A 393 14.86 16.41 19.35
N HIS A 394 14.15 17.50 19.66
CA HIS A 394 14.47 18.84 19.17
C HIS A 394 15.82 19.39 19.68
N ASP A 395 16.35 18.87 20.77
CA ASP A 395 17.71 19.20 21.24
C ASP A 395 18.82 18.50 20.45
N LEU A 396 18.45 17.55 19.56
CA LEU A 396 19.33 16.78 18.70
C LEU A 396 20.39 15.95 19.46
N GLU A 397 20.09 15.57 20.70
CA GLU A 397 20.97 14.77 21.56
C GLU A 397 20.41 13.34 21.72
N PRO A 398 21.27 12.36 22.04
CA PRO A 398 20.85 11.00 22.37
C PRO A 398 19.82 10.97 23.51
N ASN A 399 18.76 10.23 23.30
CA ASN A 399 17.62 10.11 24.20
C ASN A 399 17.19 8.66 24.35
N ARG A 400 16.05 8.39 25.03
CA ARG A 400 15.48 7.06 25.21
C ARG A 400 15.19 6.34 23.85
N PRO A 401 14.50 6.95 22.86
CA PRO A 401 14.33 6.36 21.54
C PRO A 401 15.65 6.03 20.84
N TYR A 402 16.65 6.92 20.87
CA TYR A 402 17.96 6.64 20.30
C TYR A 402 18.63 5.41 20.94
N ALA A 403 18.52 5.27 22.28
CA ALA A 403 19.08 4.10 22.98
C ALA A 403 18.40 2.80 22.55
N GLU A 404 17.09 2.81 22.33
CA GLU A 404 16.33 1.64 21.85
C GLU A 404 16.64 1.33 20.39
N VAL A 405 16.71 2.34 19.51
CA VAL A 405 17.14 2.20 18.11
C VAL A 405 18.54 1.61 18.03
N SER A 406 19.49 2.13 18.83
CA SER A 406 20.85 1.59 18.89
C SER A 406 20.89 0.12 19.36
N ARG A 407 20.11 -0.23 20.39
CA ARG A 407 19.99 -1.63 20.84
C ARG A 407 19.50 -2.53 19.72
N THR A 408 18.45 -2.13 19.02
CA THR A 408 17.87 -2.92 17.93
C THR A 408 18.88 -3.10 16.78
N ALA A 409 19.60 -2.05 16.41
CA ALA A 409 20.63 -2.12 15.37
C ALA A 409 21.76 -3.10 15.75
N HIS A 410 22.24 -3.05 17.00
CA HIS A 410 23.25 -4.00 17.49
C HIS A 410 22.75 -5.45 17.51
N GLU A 411 21.45 -5.68 17.76
CA GLU A 411 20.84 -7.01 17.62
C GLU A 411 20.85 -7.44 16.14
N LEU A 412 20.42 -6.57 15.22
CA LEU A 412 20.39 -6.84 13.78
C LEU A 412 21.79 -7.08 13.19
N GLN A 413 22.84 -6.44 13.69
CA GLN A 413 24.22 -6.76 13.28
C GLN A 413 24.58 -8.23 13.55
N LYS A 414 24.03 -8.83 14.60
CA LYS A 414 24.32 -10.21 15.00
C LYS A 414 23.43 -11.23 14.30
N ILE A 415 22.12 -10.97 14.21
CA ILE A 415 21.15 -11.97 13.77
C ILE A 415 20.49 -11.61 12.42
N GLY A 416 20.67 -10.40 11.91
CA GLY A 416 20.07 -9.98 10.64
C GLY A 416 20.36 -10.87 9.44
N PRO A 417 21.55 -11.50 9.32
CA PRO A 417 21.81 -12.48 8.27
C PRO A 417 20.90 -13.72 8.29
N GLN A 418 20.28 -14.04 9.42
CA GLN A 418 19.27 -15.09 9.54
C GLN A 418 17.85 -14.58 9.25
N LEU A 419 17.62 -13.26 9.33
CA LEU A 419 16.28 -12.67 9.21
C LEU A 419 15.98 -12.16 7.81
N ILE A 420 17.00 -11.74 7.06
CA ILE A 420 16.83 -11.16 5.71
C ILE A 420 16.34 -12.20 4.71
N ASP A 421 15.58 -11.76 3.71
CA ASP A 421 14.94 -12.59 2.67
C ASP A 421 14.08 -13.71 3.26
N LEU A 422 13.38 -13.41 4.32
CA LEU A 422 12.43 -14.35 4.94
C LEU A 422 11.39 -14.80 3.90
N LYS A 423 11.38 -16.09 3.60
CA LYS A 423 10.38 -16.69 2.73
C LYS A 423 9.14 -17.04 3.51
N ILE A 424 8.04 -16.34 3.22
CA ILE A 424 6.72 -16.57 3.81
C ILE A 424 5.87 -17.31 2.80
N THR A 425 5.11 -18.29 3.27
CA THR A 425 4.19 -19.08 2.44
C THR A 425 2.87 -19.22 3.19
N ASN A 426 1.86 -18.47 2.76
CA ASN A 426 0.54 -18.46 3.34
C ASN A 426 -0.44 -19.31 2.53
N GLN A 427 -1.47 -19.83 3.20
CA GLN A 427 -2.53 -20.62 2.59
C GLN A 427 -3.88 -19.87 2.54
N VAL A 428 -3.92 -18.66 3.07
CA VAL A 428 -5.08 -17.77 3.10
C VAL A 428 -4.76 -16.50 2.34
N ALA A 429 -5.70 -16.01 1.54
CA ALA A 429 -5.58 -14.72 0.89
C ALA A 429 -6.88 -13.90 1.00
N ILE A 430 -6.74 -12.57 1.01
CA ILE A 430 -7.83 -11.61 0.89
C ILE A 430 -7.82 -11.04 -0.52
N LEU A 431 -8.94 -11.08 -1.23
CA LEU A 431 -9.11 -10.43 -2.54
C LEU A 431 -9.35 -8.93 -2.34
N TYR A 432 -8.41 -8.11 -2.75
CA TYR A 432 -8.53 -6.66 -2.68
C TYR A 432 -8.90 -6.06 -4.04
N SER A 433 -9.99 -5.30 -4.09
CA SER A 433 -10.52 -4.69 -5.33
C SER A 433 -10.53 -3.17 -5.24
N HIS A 434 -9.64 -2.50 -5.96
CA HIS A 434 -9.64 -1.03 -6.09
C HIS A 434 -10.94 -0.49 -6.67
N ASP A 435 -11.56 -1.22 -7.58
CA ASP A 435 -12.85 -0.85 -8.15
C ASP A 435 -13.99 -0.87 -7.13
N SER A 436 -14.03 -1.92 -6.29
CA SER A 436 -15.02 -2.02 -5.21
C SER A 436 -14.78 -0.97 -4.13
N LEU A 437 -13.51 -0.70 -3.77
CA LEU A 437 -13.11 0.38 -2.87
C LEU A 437 -13.68 1.72 -3.35
N ASN A 438 -13.47 2.07 -4.62
CA ASN A 438 -13.96 3.32 -5.20
C ASN A 438 -15.49 3.35 -5.33
N ALA A 439 -16.11 2.24 -5.74
CA ALA A 439 -17.55 2.19 -5.92
C ALA A 439 -18.33 2.30 -4.61
N ILE A 440 -17.87 1.68 -3.54
CA ILE A 440 -18.50 1.77 -2.22
C ILE A 440 -18.40 3.19 -1.66
N ASP A 441 -17.37 3.96 -2.00
CA ASP A 441 -17.26 5.36 -1.59
C ASP A 441 -18.39 6.24 -2.13
N PHE A 442 -18.78 6.08 -3.39
CA PHE A 442 -19.88 6.83 -3.97
C PHE A 442 -21.25 6.12 -3.93
N MET A 443 -21.29 4.86 -3.47
CA MET A 443 -22.49 4.06 -3.21
C MET A 443 -22.44 3.44 -1.80
N PRO A 444 -22.32 4.28 -0.73
CA PRO A 444 -22.10 3.80 0.62
C PRO A 444 -23.30 2.99 1.12
N PHE A 445 -23.04 1.97 1.94
CA PHE A 445 -24.06 1.15 2.59
C PHE A 445 -24.33 1.54 4.04
N ALA A 446 -23.45 2.35 4.64
CA ALA A 446 -23.55 2.80 6.01
C ALA A 446 -23.42 4.32 6.07
N SER A 447 -24.16 4.97 6.99
CA SER A 447 -24.13 6.42 7.19
C SER A 447 -24.39 6.77 8.64
N THR A 448 -23.70 7.79 9.15
CA THR A 448 -23.91 8.34 10.49
C THR A 448 -25.02 9.39 10.54
N GLY A 449 -25.53 9.83 9.38
CA GLY A 449 -26.60 10.82 9.29
C GLY A 449 -27.97 10.26 9.69
N PRO A 450 -28.91 11.15 10.07
CA PRO A 450 -30.30 10.75 10.24
C PRO A 450 -30.87 10.10 8.97
N ARG A 451 -31.88 9.25 9.14
CA ARG A 451 -32.60 8.64 8.02
C ARG A 451 -32.98 9.68 6.99
N TRP A 452 -32.78 9.37 5.70
CA TRP A 452 -32.99 10.26 4.54
C TRP A 452 -31.96 11.40 4.37
N THR A 453 -30.86 11.38 5.13
CA THR A 453 -29.74 12.32 4.92
C THR A 453 -28.49 11.60 4.48
N PHE A 454 -27.68 12.28 3.65
CA PHE A 454 -26.36 11.79 3.27
C PHE A 454 -25.35 12.28 4.30
N GLY A 455 -24.99 11.42 5.25
CA GLY A 455 -23.92 11.65 6.21
C GLY A 455 -22.63 10.94 5.82
N PRO A 456 -21.52 11.16 6.55
CA PRO A 456 -20.31 10.37 6.40
C PRO A 456 -20.61 8.87 6.57
N ALA A 457 -19.87 8.03 5.85
CA ALA A 457 -19.96 6.59 6.05
C ALA A 457 -19.46 6.21 7.44
N SER A 458 -20.18 5.32 8.10
CA SER A 458 -19.76 4.73 9.40
C SER A 458 -19.01 3.41 9.23
N ALA A 459 -19.08 2.81 8.04
CA ALA A 459 -18.31 1.66 7.61
C ALA A 459 -18.20 1.73 6.07
N ASP A 460 -17.10 1.27 5.52
CA ASP A 460 -16.81 1.25 4.11
C ASP A 460 -16.05 -0.03 3.70
N TYR A 461 -15.56 -0.09 2.45
CA TYR A 461 -14.79 -1.21 1.95
C TYR A 461 -13.49 -1.44 2.76
N SER A 462 -12.81 -0.36 3.14
CA SER A 462 -11.55 -0.45 3.87
C SER A 462 -11.76 -0.98 5.29
N SER A 463 -12.83 -0.56 5.97
CA SER A 463 -13.19 -1.08 7.29
C SER A 463 -13.53 -2.57 7.27
N GLU A 464 -14.19 -3.06 6.20
CA GLU A 464 -14.48 -4.48 6.02
C GLU A 464 -13.20 -5.30 5.79
N VAL A 465 -12.31 -4.83 4.90
CA VAL A 465 -11.00 -5.47 4.67
C VAL A 465 -10.18 -5.52 5.96
N ASN A 466 -10.13 -4.40 6.68
CA ASN A 466 -9.40 -4.31 7.94
C ASN A 466 -9.98 -5.26 9.01
N GLN A 467 -11.31 -5.36 9.13
CA GLN A 467 -11.97 -6.26 10.07
C GLN A 467 -11.65 -7.74 9.76
N LEU A 468 -11.70 -8.13 8.49
CA LEU A 468 -11.38 -9.49 8.06
C LEU A 468 -9.89 -9.83 8.27
N HIS A 469 -8.99 -8.89 7.96
CA HIS A 469 -7.57 -9.07 8.24
C HIS A 469 -7.29 -9.15 9.75
N THR A 470 -7.94 -8.29 10.55
CA THR A 470 -7.84 -8.31 12.01
C THR A 470 -8.32 -9.65 12.60
N ALA A 471 -9.40 -10.22 12.06
CA ALA A 471 -9.87 -11.54 12.46
C ALA A 471 -8.82 -12.64 12.21
N LEU A 472 -8.17 -12.64 11.03
CA LEU A 472 -7.09 -13.56 10.70
C LEU A 472 -5.85 -13.33 11.57
N TYR A 473 -5.46 -12.08 11.76
CA TYR A 473 -4.33 -11.69 12.61
C TYR A 473 -4.53 -12.15 14.06
N ASN A 474 -5.72 -11.93 14.62
CA ASN A 474 -6.08 -12.37 15.98
C ASN A 474 -6.21 -13.90 16.10
N LEU A 475 -6.27 -14.62 14.98
CA LEU A 475 -6.20 -16.09 14.92
C LEU A 475 -4.78 -16.59 14.60
N ASN A 476 -3.81 -15.71 14.54
CA ASN A 476 -2.42 -16.04 14.18
C ASN A 476 -2.31 -16.79 12.84
N VAL A 477 -3.05 -16.35 11.84
CA VAL A 477 -3.06 -16.94 10.50
C VAL A 477 -2.32 -16.02 9.54
N GLY A 478 -1.24 -16.52 8.94
CA GLY A 478 -0.51 -15.80 7.89
C GLY A 478 -1.38 -15.57 6.66
N THR A 479 -1.41 -14.33 6.18
CA THR A 479 -2.31 -13.88 5.13
C THR A 479 -1.51 -13.23 3.99
N ASP A 480 -1.94 -13.47 2.75
CA ASP A 480 -1.54 -12.70 1.58
C ASP A 480 -2.73 -11.89 1.07
N PHE A 481 -2.46 -10.93 0.18
CA PHE A 481 -3.47 -10.29 -0.63
C PHE A 481 -3.38 -10.81 -2.07
N VAL A 482 -4.52 -10.85 -2.76
CA VAL A 482 -4.63 -11.11 -4.19
C VAL A 482 -5.51 -10.05 -4.83
N PHE A 483 -5.33 -9.85 -6.12
CA PHE A 483 -6.01 -8.79 -6.87
C PHE A 483 -6.86 -9.41 -7.99
N PRO A 484 -7.89 -8.70 -8.50
CA PRO A 484 -8.68 -9.19 -9.64
C PRO A 484 -7.83 -9.58 -10.85
N GLU A 485 -6.71 -8.88 -11.06
CA GLU A 485 -5.76 -9.06 -12.15
C GLU A 485 -4.82 -10.26 -11.97
N ASP A 486 -4.72 -10.82 -10.77
CA ASP A 486 -3.92 -12.03 -10.56
C ASP A 486 -4.45 -13.18 -11.38
N PRO A 487 -3.58 -13.94 -12.08
CA PRO A 487 -4.04 -14.96 -13.03
C PRO A 487 -4.69 -16.16 -12.33
N ASP A 488 -4.30 -16.47 -11.10
CA ASP A 488 -4.66 -17.70 -10.42
C ASP A 488 -4.64 -17.56 -8.87
N PHE A 489 -5.61 -18.22 -8.23
CA PHE A 489 -5.73 -18.30 -6.76
C PHE A 489 -5.40 -19.69 -6.21
N SER A 490 -5.08 -20.66 -7.06
CA SER A 490 -5.00 -22.11 -6.71
C SER A 490 -3.95 -22.46 -5.66
N ARG A 491 -2.98 -21.58 -5.41
CA ARG A 491 -1.98 -21.78 -4.34
C ARG A 491 -2.53 -21.67 -2.93
N TYR A 492 -3.71 -21.05 -2.78
CA TYR A 492 -4.36 -20.86 -1.49
C TYR A 492 -5.39 -21.97 -1.24
N LYS A 493 -5.68 -22.21 0.03
CA LYS A 493 -6.78 -23.04 0.48
C LYS A 493 -8.04 -22.24 0.79
N VAL A 494 -7.84 -21.02 1.34
CA VAL A 494 -8.94 -20.11 1.69
C VAL A 494 -8.76 -18.81 0.93
N LEU A 495 -9.84 -18.34 0.33
CA LEU A 495 -9.96 -17.02 -0.28
C LEU A 495 -11.07 -16.23 0.44
N ILE A 496 -10.71 -15.10 1.02
CA ILE A 496 -11.66 -14.15 1.61
C ILE A 496 -11.96 -13.06 0.58
N VAL A 497 -13.23 -12.80 0.34
CA VAL A 497 -13.72 -11.90 -0.72
C VAL A 497 -14.60 -10.81 -0.08
N PRO A 498 -13.99 -9.70 0.42
CA PRO A 498 -14.73 -8.59 1.01
C PRO A 498 -15.50 -7.83 -0.07
N MET A 499 -16.80 -7.61 0.14
CA MET A 499 -17.67 -6.73 -0.67
C MET A 499 -17.22 -6.55 -2.14
N LEU A 500 -17.07 -7.64 -2.89
CA LEU A 500 -16.69 -7.58 -4.30
C LEU A 500 -17.84 -7.00 -5.13
N TYR A 501 -18.13 -5.71 -4.87
CA TYR A 501 -19.26 -4.99 -5.43
C TYR A 501 -19.15 -4.83 -6.95
N ILE A 502 -17.94 -4.49 -7.43
CA ILE A 502 -17.61 -4.40 -8.85
C ILE A 502 -16.80 -5.64 -9.25
N ALA A 503 -17.33 -6.40 -10.19
CA ALA A 503 -16.61 -7.51 -10.81
C ALA A 503 -17.13 -7.77 -12.24
N ASP A 504 -16.25 -8.18 -13.14
CA ASP A 504 -16.68 -8.80 -14.39
C ASP A 504 -17.09 -10.25 -14.17
N ASP A 505 -17.70 -10.84 -15.19
CA ASP A 505 -18.17 -12.23 -15.11
C ASP A 505 -17.00 -13.23 -15.08
N ALA A 506 -15.85 -12.86 -15.66
CA ALA A 506 -14.66 -13.72 -15.69
C ALA A 506 -14.05 -13.87 -14.27
N LEU A 507 -13.97 -12.80 -13.50
CA LEU A 507 -13.52 -12.84 -12.10
C LEU A 507 -14.45 -13.68 -11.23
N LEU A 508 -15.77 -13.48 -11.37
CA LEU A 508 -16.77 -14.28 -10.64
C LEU A 508 -16.70 -15.75 -10.99
N GLN A 509 -16.46 -16.09 -12.27
CA GLN A 509 -16.24 -17.46 -12.70
C GLN A 509 -14.94 -18.04 -12.13
N LYS A 510 -13.84 -17.26 -12.12
CA LYS A 510 -12.55 -17.66 -11.52
C LYS A 510 -12.71 -18.02 -10.03
N ILE A 511 -13.49 -17.24 -9.28
CA ILE A 511 -13.81 -17.54 -7.87
C ILE A 511 -14.66 -18.82 -7.77
N SER A 512 -15.67 -18.99 -8.63
CA SER A 512 -16.50 -20.20 -8.65
C SER A 512 -15.67 -21.45 -8.96
N ASP A 513 -14.74 -21.35 -9.91
CA ASP A 513 -13.83 -22.45 -10.27
C ASP A 513 -12.85 -22.77 -9.14
N PHE A 514 -12.39 -21.77 -8.38
CA PHE A 514 -11.58 -21.97 -7.18
C PHE A 514 -12.34 -22.83 -6.16
N VAL A 515 -13.61 -22.51 -5.86
CA VAL A 515 -14.45 -23.34 -4.97
C VAL A 515 -14.61 -24.74 -5.54
N LYS A 516 -15.00 -24.86 -6.82
CA LYS A 516 -15.23 -26.16 -7.49
C LYS A 516 -14.02 -27.08 -7.39
N ASN A 517 -12.81 -26.53 -7.42
CA ASN A 517 -11.56 -27.27 -7.39
C ASN A 517 -11.06 -27.58 -5.96
N GLY A 518 -11.81 -27.25 -4.92
CA GLY A 518 -11.50 -27.60 -3.53
C GLY A 518 -11.06 -26.44 -2.65
N GLY A 519 -11.15 -25.18 -3.13
CA GLY A 519 -10.92 -24.01 -2.32
C GLY A 519 -12.12 -23.69 -1.39
N HIS A 520 -11.84 -23.04 -0.28
CA HIS A 520 -12.86 -22.52 0.64
C HIS A 520 -12.96 -21.01 0.46
N VAL A 521 -14.15 -20.48 0.23
CA VAL A 521 -14.39 -19.05 0.05
C VAL A 521 -15.23 -18.52 1.21
N LEU A 522 -14.79 -17.42 1.83
CA LEU A 522 -15.63 -16.56 2.65
C LEU A 522 -15.90 -15.29 1.85
N MET A 523 -17.16 -15.05 1.48
CA MET A 523 -17.57 -13.91 0.68
C MET A 523 -18.56 -13.06 1.45
N THR A 524 -18.42 -11.73 1.43
CA THR A 524 -19.30 -10.86 2.17
C THR A 524 -20.32 -10.15 1.27
N PHE A 525 -21.28 -9.51 1.88
CA PHE A 525 -22.44 -8.86 1.25
C PHE A 525 -22.07 -7.94 0.10
N LYS A 526 -23.04 -7.64 -0.79
CA LYS A 526 -22.88 -6.84 -2.02
C LYS A 526 -21.97 -7.48 -3.09
N SER A 527 -21.36 -8.61 -2.85
CA SER A 527 -20.49 -9.28 -3.84
C SER A 527 -21.29 -9.72 -5.08
N GLY A 528 -20.71 -9.48 -6.28
CA GLY A 528 -21.34 -9.81 -7.55
C GLY A 528 -22.55 -8.95 -7.94
N PHE A 529 -22.79 -7.84 -7.25
CA PHE A 529 -23.99 -7.00 -7.43
C PHE A 529 -23.92 -6.17 -8.71
N ALA A 530 -22.79 -5.51 -8.99
CA ALA A 530 -22.60 -4.69 -10.18
C ALA A 530 -21.50 -5.27 -11.10
N ASN A 531 -21.58 -4.96 -12.39
CA ASN A 531 -20.59 -5.34 -13.38
C ASN A 531 -19.41 -4.33 -13.40
N GLU A 532 -18.44 -4.56 -14.28
CA GLU A 532 -17.23 -3.75 -14.47
C GLU A 532 -17.49 -2.29 -14.87
N ASN A 533 -18.73 -1.96 -15.28
CA ASN A 533 -19.17 -0.59 -15.60
C ASN A 533 -20.02 0.05 -14.50
N SER A 534 -20.01 -0.54 -13.28
CA SER A 534 -20.85 -0.11 -12.15
C SER A 534 -22.36 -0.17 -12.42
N ALA A 535 -22.78 -0.99 -13.38
CA ALA A 535 -24.19 -1.25 -13.67
C ALA A 535 -24.66 -2.49 -12.90
N VAL A 536 -25.79 -2.36 -12.20
CA VAL A 536 -26.40 -3.49 -11.50
C VAL A 536 -26.79 -4.58 -12.50
N ARG A 537 -26.48 -5.81 -12.19
CA ARG A 537 -26.75 -6.95 -13.07
C ARG A 537 -28.26 -7.16 -13.26
N TRP A 538 -28.66 -7.58 -14.46
CA TRP A 538 -30.04 -7.91 -14.78
C TRP A 538 -30.51 -9.27 -14.24
N VAL A 539 -29.58 -10.07 -13.75
CA VAL A 539 -29.87 -11.36 -13.15
C VAL A 539 -29.95 -11.25 -11.63
N ARG A 540 -30.66 -12.17 -11.00
CA ARG A 540 -30.83 -12.19 -9.55
C ARG A 540 -29.47 -12.33 -8.86
N ALA A 541 -29.24 -11.51 -7.83
CA ALA A 541 -28.01 -11.55 -7.06
C ALA A 541 -27.81 -12.91 -6.33
N PRO A 542 -26.57 -13.37 -6.16
CA PRO A 542 -25.28 -12.77 -6.51
C PRO A 542 -24.82 -12.98 -7.96
N GLY A 543 -25.74 -12.97 -8.92
CA GLY A 543 -25.42 -13.01 -10.35
C GLY A 543 -24.80 -14.34 -10.79
N PRO A 544 -23.66 -14.34 -11.51
CA PRO A 544 -23.00 -15.56 -11.97
C PRO A 544 -22.56 -16.49 -10.83
N MET A 545 -22.41 -15.98 -9.61
CA MET A 545 -22.02 -16.77 -8.43
C MET A 545 -23.18 -17.60 -7.85
N ARG A 546 -24.43 -17.42 -8.31
CA ARG A 546 -25.63 -18.04 -7.71
C ARG A 546 -25.53 -19.54 -7.54
N GLU A 547 -25.00 -20.27 -8.52
CA GLU A 547 -24.83 -21.71 -8.41
C GLU A 547 -23.78 -22.10 -7.37
N ALA A 548 -22.61 -21.45 -7.40
CA ALA A 548 -21.55 -21.69 -6.42
C ALA A 548 -21.95 -21.27 -4.99
N ALA A 549 -22.68 -20.17 -4.88
CA ALA A 549 -23.19 -19.66 -3.59
C ALA A 549 -24.39 -20.48 -3.07
N GLY A 550 -25.15 -21.16 -3.94
CA GLY A 550 -26.29 -21.99 -3.59
C GLY A 550 -27.50 -21.24 -3.05
N PHE A 551 -27.57 -19.94 -3.25
CA PHE A 551 -28.67 -19.07 -2.86
C PHE A 551 -28.88 -17.94 -3.87
N SER A 552 -29.97 -17.21 -3.71
CA SER A 552 -30.20 -15.93 -4.40
C SER A 552 -30.81 -14.93 -3.43
N TYR A 553 -30.80 -13.62 -3.78
CA TYR A 553 -31.57 -12.61 -3.07
C TYR A 553 -32.10 -11.54 -4.01
N GLN A 554 -33.16 -10.84 -3.60
CA GLN A 554 -33.81 -9.77 -4.35
C GLN A 554 -34.01 -8.50 -3.52
N GLU A 555 -34.03 -8.63 -2.20
CA GLU A 555 -34.28 -7.54 -1.28
C GLU A 555 -33.16 -7.45 -0.25
N PHE A 556 -32.97 -6.22 0.22
CA PHE A 556 -32.02 -5.90 1.28
C PHE A 556 -32.55 -4.68 2.08
N SER A 557 -31.99 -4.47 3.25
CA SER A 557 -32.35 -3.34 4.11
C SER A 557 -31.11 -2.76 4.79
N ASN A 558 -31.10 -1.43 4.98
CA ASN A 558 -30.24 -0.86 6.01
C ASN A 558 -30.81 -1.21 7.39
N LEU A 559 -29.93 -1.37 8.36
CA LEU A 559 -30.29 -1.60 9.76
C LEU A 559 -30.10 -0.28 10.53
N GLU A 560 -31.19 0.25 11.09
CA GLU A 560 -31.13 1.46 11.94
C GLU A 560 -30.49 1.18 13.31
N LYS A 561 -30.58 -0.07 13.77
CA LYS A 561 -29.98 -0.56 15.01
C LYS A 561 -29.37 -1.92 14.74
N PRO A 562 -28.31 -2.27 15.46
CA PRO A 562 -27.79 -3.62 15.40
C PRO A 562 -28.86 -4.67 15.75
N LEU A 563 -28.84 -5.79 15.04
CA LEU A 563 -29.66 -6.97 15.33
C LEU A 563 -28.77 -8.08 15.87
N ALA A 564 -29.35 -9.01 16.65
CA ALA A 564 -28.69 -10.25 16.98
C ALA A 564 -28.88 -11.29 15.85
N LEU A 565 -28.02 -12.30 15.81
CA LEU A 565 -28.28 -13.56 15.14
C LEU A 565 -29.05 -14.47 16.12
N LYS A 566 -30.11 -15.12 15.62
CA LYS A 566 -30.98 -15.97 16.41
C LYS A 566 -30.20 -17.14 17.02
N ASP A 567 -30.39 -17.38 18.33
CA ASP A 567 -29.80 -18.48 19.09
C ASP A 567 -28.26 -18.46 19.19
N ASP A 568 -27.61 -17.35 18.85
CA ASP A 568 -26.15 -17.16 18.91
C ASP A 568 -25.34 -18.37 18.35
N PRO A 569 -25.45 -18.67 17.04
CA PRO A 569 -24.93 -19.92 16.47
C PRO A 569 -23.41 -20.01 16.47
N PHE A 570 -22.71 -18.90 16.65
CA PHE A 570 -21.25 -18.81 16.69
C PHE A 570 -20.70 -18.59 18.11
N HIS A 571 -21.58 -18.61 19.14
CA HIS A 571 -21.20 -18.44 20.53
C HIS A 571 -20.43 -17.16 20.85
N ALA A 572 -20.78 -16.07 20.17
CA ALA A 572 -20.13 -14.76 20.35
C ALA A 572 -20.51 -14.11 21.71
N GLY A 573 -21.62 -14.54 22.32
CA GLY A 573 -22.18 -13.93 23.53
C GLY A 573 -23.14 -12.79 23.22
N THR A 574 -24.05 -12.53 24.17
CA THR A 574 -25.19 -11.61 23.97
C THR A 574 -24.78 -10.19 23.54
N ASP A 575 -23.66 -9.70 24.07
CA ASP A 575 -23.20 -8.34 23.77
C ASP A 575 -22.48 -8.24 22.43
N GLU A 576 -21.91 -9.32 21.95
CA GLU A 576 -21.09 -9.38 20.71
C GLU A 576 -21.80 -10.08 19.55
N ASN A 577 -22.90 -10.82 19.81
CA ASN A 577 -23.73 -11.40 18.75
C ASN A 577 -24.56 -10.32 18.07
N LYS A 578 -23.89 -9.48 17.23
CA LYS A 578 -24.49 -8.31 16.57
C LYS A 578 -24.13 -8.23 15.12
N VAL A 579 -25.11 -7.85 14.30
CA VAL A 579 -24.97 -7.47 12.90
C VAL A 579 -25.48 -6.04 12.69
N SER A 580 -24.84 -5.28 11.82
CA SER A 580 -25.08 -3.83 11.71
C SER A 580 -25.18 -3.37 10.26
N TYR A 581 -25.68 -2.18 10.06
CA TYR A 581 -25.70 -1.37 8.84
C TYR A 581 -26.48 -1.94 7.67
N TRP A 582 -26.31 -3.23 7.31
CA TRP A 582 -26.83 -3.84 6.09
C TRP A 582 -27.35 -5.26 6.34
N ALA A 583 -28.44 -5.62 5.69
CA ALA A 583 -29.00 -6.99 5.73
C ALA A 583 -29.51 -7.37 4.33
N GLU A 584 -29.02 -8.44 3.78
CA GLU A 584 -29.55 -9.11 2.56
C GLU A 584 -30.50 -10.23 2.96
N PHE A 585 -31.59 -10.39 2.20
CA PHE A 585 -32.61 -11.41 2.50
C PHE A 585 -32.32 -12.65 1.65
N LEU A 586 -31.40 -13.47 2.14
CA LEU A 586 -30.92 -14.64 1.43
C LEU A 586 -32.03 -15.68 1.26
N MET A 587 -32.14 -16.25 0.07
CA MET A 587 -33.08 -17.32 -0.28
C MET A 587 -32.28 -18.56 -0.66
N PRO A 588 -32.02 -19.50 0.26
CA PRO A 588 -31.28 -20.72 -0.03
C PRO A 588 -31.97 -21.56 -1.13
N GLU A 589 -31.18 -22.08 -2.05
CA GLU A 589 -31.58 -23.01 -3.11
C GLU A 589 -30.94 -24.39 -2.86
N HIS A 590 -29.64 -24.39 -2.59
CA HIS A 590 -28.85 -25.57 -2.20
C HIS A 590 -28.00 -25.29 -0.95
N ALA A 591 -27.78 -24.01 -0.62
CA ALA A 591 -26.99 -23.62 0.53
C ALA A 591 -27.72 -23.97 1.85
N LYS A 592 -26.93 -24.33 2.85
CA LYS A 592 -27.35 -24.48 4.23
C LYS A 592 -27.36 -23.11 4.91
N ALA A 593 -28.44 -22.77 5.60
CA ALA A 593 -28.46 -21.61 6.51
C ALA A 593 -27.62 -21.91 7.75
N LEU A 594 -26.65 -21.04 8.05
CA LEU A 594 -25.84 -21.12 9.27
C LEU A 594 -26.41 -20.22 10.38
N ALA A 595 -26.97 -19.06 10.02
CA ALA A 595 -27.54 -18.11 10.96
C ALA A 595 -28.74 -17.38 10.37
N TYR A 596 -29.67 -16.97 11.25
CA TYR A 596 -30.83 -16.16 10.89
C TYR A 596 -30.81 -14.86 11.69
N TYR A 597 -31.42 -13.80 11.15
CA TYR A 597 -31.63 -12.56 11.89
C TYR A 597 -32.62 -12.80 13.06
N ASP A 598 -32.34 -12.32 14.25
CA ASP A 598 -33.30 -12.27 15.34
C ASP A 598 -34.17 -11.01 15.20
N HIS A 599 -35.19 -11.12 14.35
CA HIS A 599 -36.10 -10.01 14.03
C HIS A 599 -37.47 -10.55 13.61
N PRO A 600 -38.57 -9.97 14.05
CA PRO A 600 -39.94 -10.45 13.75
C PRO A 600 -40.23 -10.55 12.24
N PHE A 601 -39.68 -9.65 11.43
CA PHE A 601 -39.90 -9.65 9.99
C PHE A 601 -38.73 -10.31 9.24
N PHE A 602 -37.45 -9.92 9.55
CA PHE A 602 -36.28 -10.42 8.83
C PHE A 602 -35.87 -11.83 9.23
N GLY A 603 -36.32 -12.33 10.40
CA GLY A 603 -35.94 -13.64 10.95
C GLY A 603 -36.37 -14.86 10.14
N LYS A 604 -37.08 -14.69 9.02
CA LYS A 604 -37.38 -15.76 8.05
C LYS A 604 -36.29 -15.97 7.00
N TRP A 605 -35.33 -15.03 6.89
CA TRP A 605 -34.21 -15.16 5.97
C TRP A 605 -32.91 -15.40 6.72
N PRO A 606 -32.06 -16.29 6.23
CA PRO A 606 -30.69 -16.41 6.75
C PRO A 606 -29.91 -15.12 6.56
N ALA A 607 -29.03 -14.86 7.53
CA ALA A 607 -27.99 -13.83 7.47
C ALA A 607 -26.68 -14.39 6.92
N ILE A 608 -26.41 -15.68 7.22
CA ILE A 608 -25.19 -16.38 6.80
C ILE A 608 -25.58 -17.73 6.23
N THR A 609 -25.00 -18.08 5.09
CA THR A 609 -25.20 -19.38 4.40
C THR A 609 -23.88 -20.01 4.02
N GLU A 610 -23.89 -21.33 3.85
CA GLU A 610 -22.77 -22.12 3.34
C GLU A 610 -23.25 -23.09 2.26
N ASN A 611 -22.51 -23.20 1.19
CA ASN A 611 -22.79 -24.15 0.11
C ASN A 611 -21.56 -25.00 -0.21
N ASN A 612 -21.78 -26.30 -0.41
CA ASN A 612 -20.79 -27.19 -1.00
C ASN A 612 -20.89 -27.08 -2.53
N TYR A 613 -19.80 -26.72 -3.20
CA TYR A 613 -19.76 -26.63 -4.65
C TYR A 613 -18.52 -27.32 -5.20
N GLY A 614 -18.69 -28.39 -5.93
CA GLY A 614 -17.58 -29.26 -6.34
C GLY A 614 -16.91 -29.91 -5.12
N ASN A 615 -15.63 -29.63 -4.94
CA ASN A 615 -14.82 -30.16 -3.83
C ASN A 615 -14.59 -29.14 -2.69
N GLY A 616 -15.08 -27.91 -2.81
CA GLY A 616 -14.88 -26.85 -1.84
C GLY A 616 -16.18 -26.31 -1.25
N THR A 617 -16.07 -25.21 -0.49
CA THR A 617 -17.21 -24.56 0.17
C THR A 617 -17.22 -23.06 -0.13
N LEU A 618 -18.41 -22.47 -0.15
CA LEU A 618 -18.60 -21.03 -0.16
C LEU A 618 -19.50 -20.64 1.02
N THR A 619 -18.92 -19.93 1.98
CA THR A 619 -19.65 -19.27 3.07
C THR A 619 -19.92 -17.83 2.67
N TYR A 620 -21.17 -17.38 2.82
CA TYR A 620 -21.60 -16.03 2.47
C TYR A 620 -22.22 -15.30 3.65
N GLU A 621 -21.71 -14.12 3.93
CA GLU A 621 -22.21 -13.21 4.96
C GLU A 621 -23.07 -12.12 4.29
N GLY A 622 -24.39 -12.16 4.47
CA GLY A 622 -25.33 -11.19 3.91
C GLY A 622 -25.47 -9.90 4.74
N THR A 623 -24.54 -9.63 5.66
CA THR A 623 -24.61 -8.54 6.63
C THR A 623 -23.22 -8.18 7.16
N TYR A 624 -23.07 -6.99 7.76
CA TYR A 624 -21.84 -6.56 8.45
C TYR A 624 -21.85 -7.10 9.90
N LEU A 625 -20.84 -7.89 10.25
CA LEU A 625 -20.72 -8.56 11.54
C LEU A 625 -20.00 -7.67 12.58
N SER A 626 -20.20 -7.94 13.88
CA SER A 626 -19.29 -7.47 14.94
C SER A 626 -17.93 -8.17 14.82
N ASP A 627 -16.88 -7.59 15.40
CA ASP A 627 -15.52 -8.15 15.33
C ASP A 627 -15.45 -9.58 15.90
N THR A 628 -16.16 -9.83 16.98
CA THR A 628 -16.21 -11.17 17.61
C THR A 628 -16.93 -12.19 16.72
N LEU A 629 -18.05 -11.81 16.10
CA LEU A 629 -18.74 -12.66 15.13
C LEU A 629 -17.89 -12.92 13.91
N GLN A 630 -17.25 -11.87 13.35
CA GLN A 630 -16.39 -12.00 12.19
C GLN A 630 -15.24 -12.97 12.46
N LYS A 631 -14.58 -12.83 13.60
CA LYS A 631 -13.54 -13.77 14.03
C LYS A 631 -14.06 -15.21 14.12
N ALA A 632 -15.24 -15.41 14.68
CA ALA A 632 -15.84 -16.74 14.86
C ALA A 632 -16.21 -17.40 13.52
N VAL A 633 -16.75 -16.63 12.55
CA VAL A 633 -17.02 -17.14 11.18
C VAL A 633 -15.74 -17.45 10.44
N VAL A 634 -14.74 -16.58 10.49
CA VAL A 634 -13.40 -16.84 9.90
C VAL A 634 -12.79 -18.10 10.50
N GLU A 635 -12.84 -18.27 11.83
CA GLU A 635 -12.33 -19.48 12.49
C GLU A 635 -13.04 -20.76 12.03
N GLN A 636 -14.36 -20.70 11.79
CA GLN A 636 -15.10 -21.84 11.24
C GLN A 636 -14.59 -22.22 9.83
N VAL A 637 -14.45 -21.26 8.93
CA VAL A 637 -13.92 -21.48 7.57
C VAL A 637 -12.49 -22.05 7.63
N LEU A 638 -11.64 -21.55 8.52
CA LEU A 638 -10.28 -22.07 8.71
C LEU A 638 -10.29 -23.53 9.23
N LYS A 639 -11.19 -23.88 10.12
CA LYS A 639 -11.36 -25.26 10.62
C LYS A 639 -11.76 -26.22 9.50
N GLU A 640 -12.69 -25.80 8.64
CA GLU A 640 -13.11 -26.57 7.45
C GLU A 640 -11.94 -26.80 6.48
N ALA A 641 -11.12 -25.75 6.26
CA ALA A 641 -9.92 -25.83 5.46
C ALA A 641 -8.73 -26.56 6.15
N SER A 642 -8.89 -27.04 7.38
CA SER A 642 -7.83 -27.65 8.22
C SER A 642 -6.63 -26.74 8.40
N LEU A 643 -6.87 -25.46 8.69
CA LEU A 643 -5.86 -24.41 8.89
C LEU A 643 -5.79 -23.89 10.34
N THR A 644 -6.37 -24.62 11.29
CA THR A 644 -6.24 -24.32 12.73
C THR A 644 -5.25 -25.27 13.41
N GLY A 645 -4.59 -24.79 14.45
CA GLY A 645 -3.54 -25.54 15.14
C GLY A 645 -3.18 -24.95 16.51
N PRO A 646 -1.94 -25.11 16.96
CA PRO A 646 -1.50 -24.63 18.28
C PRO A 646 -1.43 -23.09 18.40
N ASP A 647 -1.23 -22.37 17.29
CA ASP A 647 -1.07 -20.91 17.28
C ASP A 647 -2.34 -20.19 17.74
N GLN A 648 -3.51 -20.76 17.48
CA GLN A 648 -4.79 -20.22 17.94
C GLN A 648 -5.01 -20.37 19.45
N GLN A 649 -4.10 -21.06 20.15
CA GLN A 649 -4.15 -21.26 21.60
C GLN A 649 -3.20 -20.33 22.37
N LEU A 650 -2.48 -19.44 21.67
CA LEU A 650 -1.63 -18.44 22.31
C LEU A 650 -2.46 -17.44 23.12
N PRO A 651 -1.89 -16.84 24.18
CA PRO A 651 -2.54 -15.73 24.88
C PRO A 651 -2.90 -14.61 23.90
N ALA A 652 -4.04 -13.98 24.04
CA ALA A 652 -4.56 -12.97 23.10
C ALA A 652 -3.56 -11.86 22.71
N PRO A 653 -2.70 -11.33 23.61
CA PRO A 653 -1.71 -10.33 23.23
C PRO A 653 -0.46 -10.89 22.53
N VAL A 654 -0.33 -12.21 22.41
CA VAL A 654 0.83 -12.84 21.77
C VAL A 654 0.50 -13.27 20.36
N HIS A 655 1.18 -12.64 19.41
CA HIS A 655 1.07 -13.03 18.01
C HIS A 655 2.28 -13.81 17.54
N VAL A 656 2.06 -14.71 16.58
CA VAL A 656 3.16 -15.48 15.97
C VAL A 656 3.12 -15.37 14.45
N LYS A 657 4.28 -15.18 13.85
CA LYS A 657 4.49 -15.27 12.40
C LYS A 657 5.60 -16.27 12.08
N HIS A 658 5.51 -16.87 10.90
CA HIS A 658 6.41 -17.93 10.48
C HIS A 658 7.04 -17.62 9.13
N GLY A 659 8.28 -18.07 8.95
CA GLY A 659 8.95 -18.03 7.66
C GLY A 659 10.15 -18.94 7.61
N VAL A 660 10.72 -19.10 6.42
CA VAL A 660 11.93 -19.87 6.20
C VAL A 660 13.04 -18.92 5.81
N ASN A 661 14.16 -18.94 6.54
CA ASN A 661 15.30 -18.08 6.25
C ASN A 661 16.11 -18.58 5.02
N ARG A 662 17.11 -17.81 4.61
CA ARG A 662 18.01 -18.18 3.48
C ARG A 662 18.71 -19.52 3.65
N GLN A 663 18.96 -19.94 4.89
CA GLN A 663 19.62 -21.20 5.23
C GLN A 663 18.66 -22.39 5.19
N GLY A 664 17.38 -22.15 4.88
CA GLY A 664 16.33 -23.17 4.85
C GLY A 664 15.80 -23.56 6.23
N LYS A 665 16.08 -22.75 7.27
CA LYS A 665 15.62 -22.96 8.63
C LYS A 665 14.27 -22.29 8.86
N GLN A 666 13.39 -22.99 9.57
CA GLN A 666 12.11 -22.45 10.00
C GLN A 666 12.32 -21.46 11.13
N LEU A 667 11.74 -20.25 11.01
CA LEU A 667 11.71 -19.23 12.03
C LEU A 667 10.28 -19.04 12.57
N HIS A 668 10.18 -18.83 13.88
CA HIS A 668 8.96 -18.50 14.58
C HIS A 668 9.17 -17.21 15.37
N TYR A 669 8.49 -16.12 14.97
CA TYR A 669 8.51 -14.83 15.63
C TYR A 669 7.34 -14.76 16.60
N TYR A 670 7.60 -14.73 17.90
CA TYR A 670 6.60 -14.51 18.95
C TYR A 670 6.69 -13.08 19.44
N LEU A 671 5.59 -12.34 19.39
CA LEU A 671 5.51 -10.91 19.62
C LEU A 671 4.47 -10.64 20.72
N ASN A 672 4.87 -10.00 21.83
CA ASN A 672 3.96 -9.66 22.92
C ASN A 672 3.53 -8.19 22.86
N TYR A 673 2.29 -7.92 22.48
CA TYR A 673 1.72 -6.57 22.40
C TYR A 673 0.95 -6.21 23.67
N SER A 674 1.57 -6.42 24.82
CA SER A 674 0.96 -6.02 26.10
C SER A 674 1.98 -5.51 27.11
N SER A 675 1.49 -4.73 28.07
CA SER A 675 2.26 -4.25 29.22
C SER A 675 2.52 -5.32 30.30
N GLU A 676 2.12 -6.58 30.03
CA GLU A 676 2.28 -7.70 30.96
C GLU A 676 3.13 -8.82 30.36
N ALA A 677 3.86 -9.54 31.21
CA ALA A 677 4.59 -10.72 30.78
C ALA A 677 3.59 -11.84 30.40
N GLN A 678 3.81 -12.44 29.24
CA GLN A 678 2.98 -13.52 28.71
C GLN A 678 3.74 -14.85 28.69
N THR A 679 3.10 -15.90 29.16
CA THR A 679 3.69 -17.25 29.19
C THR A 679 2.84 -18.21 28.37
N PHE A 680 3.49 -18.95 27.47
CA PHE A 680 2.86 -19.95 26.62
C PHE A 680 3.76 -21.18 26.46
N THR A 681 3.24 -22.23 25.82
CA THR A 681 4.00 -23.44 25.51
C THR A 681 4.46 -23.38 24.06
N TYR A 682 5.75 -23.53 23.81
CA TYR A 682 6.32 -23.62 22.46
C TYR A 682 5.93 -24.95 21.79
N PRO A 683 5.18 -24.97 20.68
CA PRO A 683 4.59 -26.21 20.16
C PRO A 683 5.44 -26.90 19.08
N TYR A 684 6.53 -26.28 18.61
CA TYR A 684 7.29 -26.72 17.45
C TYR A 684 8.53 -27.53 17.84
N LYS A 685 9.37 -27.87 16.85
CA LYS A 685 10.63 -28.60 17.07
C LYS A 685 11.61 -27.77 17.89
N GLU A 686 12.55 -28.47 18.53
CA GLU A 686 13.61 -27.80 19.28
C GLU A 686 14.39 -26.81 18.38
N GLY A 687 14.81 -25.72 18.95
CA GLY A 687 15.49 -24.64 18.26
C GLY A 687 16.36 -23.79 19.17
N THR A 688 16.73 -22.63 18.68
CA THR A 688 17.49 -21.61 19.41
C THR A 688 16.76 -20.28 19.28
N ASP A 689 16.51 -19.59 20.38
CA ASP A 689 16.08 -18.19 20.34
C ASP A 689 17.28 -17.34 19.89
N LEU A 690 17.17 -16.73 18.72
CA LEU A 690 18.26 -15.97 18.10
C LEU A 690 18.65 -14.72 18.91
N LEU A 691 17.72 -14.11 19.64
CA LEU A 691 17.97 -12.89 20.40
C LEU A 691 18.74 -13.15 21.70
N THR A 692 18.46 -14.27 22.34
CA THR A 692 19.10 -14.63 23.62
C THR A 692 20.21 -15.68 23.48
N GLY A 693 20.22 -16.44 22.38
CA GLY A 693 21.10 -17.61 22.18
C GLY A 693 20.68 -18.84 22.98
N ASN A 694 19.55 -18.80 23.68
CA ASN A 694 19.09 -19.92 24.52
C ASN A 694 18.45 -21.01 23.68
N ALA A 695 18.72 -22.26 24.07
CA ALA A 695 18.05 -23.42 23.48
C ALA A 695 16.58 -23.46 23.94
N VAL A 696 15.70 -23.73 22.96
CA VAL A 696 14.25 -23.90 23.18
C VAL A 696 13.92 -25.34 22.81
N THR A 697 13.42 -26.11 23.77
CA THR A 697 12.98 -27.49 23.51
C THR A 697 11.48 -27.52 23.17
N SER A 698 11.04 -28.53 22.42
CA SER A 698 9.62 -28.75 22.15
C SER A 698 8.85 -28.86 23.49
N SER A 699 7.70 -28.19 23.55
CA SER A 699 6.86 -28.10 24.76
C SER A 699 7.46 -27.29 25.93
N ALA A 700 8.56 -26.54 25.69
CA ALA A 700 9.10 -25.62 26.69
C ALA A 700 8.11 -24.51 27.02
N LYS A 701 8.11 -24.07 28.27
CA LYS A 701 7.44 -22.81 28.67
C LYS A 701 8.31 -21.65 28.23
N MET A 702 7.76 -20.77 27.41
CA MET A 702 8.37 -19.50 27.02
C MET A 702 7.65 -18.35 27.72
N THR A 703 8.40 -17.36 28.14
CA THR A 703 7.86 -16.13 28.73
C THR A 703 8.45 -14.94 28.01
N LEU A 704 7.59 -14.13 27.39
CA LEU A 704 7.94 -12.82 26.83
C LEU A 704 7.64 -11.76 27.89
N GLN A 705 8.58 -10.83 28.05
CA GLN A 705 8.37 -9.64 28.88
C GLN A 705 7.40 -8.66 28.19
N PRO A 706 6.93 -7.60 28.88
CA PRO A 706 6.15 -6.55 28.24
C PRO A 706 6.82 -6.00 26.99
N TRP A 707 6.07 -5.87 25.90
CA TRP A 707 6.53 -5.33 24.62
C TRP A 707 7.81 -6.00 24.08
N ASP A 708 7.88 -7.32 24.20
CA ASP A 708 9.08 -8.09 23.86
C ASP A 708 8.81 -9.08 22.73
N VAL A 709 9.90 -9.58 22.16
CA VAL A 709 9.93 -10.53 21.04
C VAL A 709 10.90 -11.66 21.29
N ALA A 710 10.57 -12.87 20.87
CA ALA A 710 11.47 -13.99 20.72
C ALA A 710 11.43 -14.55 19.30
N ILE A 711 12.59 -14.96 18.77
CA ILE A 711 12.70 -15.51 17.42
C ILE A 711 13.36 -16.88 17.53
N VAL A 712 12.58 -17.92 17.38
CA VAL A 712 13.07 -19.30 17.49
C VAL A 712 13.41 -19.84 16.11
N GLU A 713 14.68 -20.17 15.88
CA GLU A 713 15.15 -20.90 14.71
C GLU A 713 15.16 -22.40 15.03
N GLU A 714 14.39 -23.20 14.27
CA GLU A 714 14.42 -24.67 14.40
C GLU A 714 15.79 -25.24 14.00
N LYS A 715 16.20 -26.32 14.67
CA LYS A 715 17.46 -27.04 14.35
C LYS A 715 17.43 -27.74 13.01
#